data_5e736b8050fe776defc5b09fddd88279
#
_entry.id   5e736b8050fe776defc5b09fddd88279
#
_cell.length_a   1.000
_cell.length_b   1.000
_cell.length_c   1.000
_cell.angle_alpha   90.00
_cell.angle_beta   90.00
_cell.angle_gamma   90.00
#
_symmetry.space_group_name_H-M   'P 1'
#
loop_
_entity.id
_entity.type
_entity.pdbx_description
1 polymer ?
#
loop_
_entity_poly.entity_id
_entity_poly.type
_entity_poly.pdbx_seq_one_letter_code
_entity_poly.pdbx_strand_id
1 'polypeptide(L)'
;MHSVHDRSDRGGALAFLGAEAAPEQASRVGHAAYVTIHGHFYQPPRENPYLDDIEPQPGAAPYENWNERILAECYRPNAFARILDERGQVVQIVNNYEYLSFNLGPTLMSWLERHDVEVYRRILAADRNSARRLDGHGNAIAQPYNHVILPLANERDRHTQIRWGIADFVKRFQRRPEGMWLPEAAIDLPTVAALVEEGIQFAILAPSQAQRCRPMGSNDSEWHEVSNSQIDPTQPYRCFLPADDPSQPQRYLDIFFYDGPVSRDMGFNDVVDSSHQLVGRLAQCLQDRGDRPQLIHCATDGETFGHHKRDKERTLAFAFAYGLPQAGLSITNYGHYLSQHPPTWEVQLKPVTAWSCAHGVGRWERDCGCASESGLHQKWRQPLRQALNWLRDRLGEVYESKVSTYLRDPWAARDAYIDVILDRTPKQIDRFLQAHRSRELRANEVVDVLRLLEMQRNSQLMFTSCGWFFEELSRPEGVQILRYAARAIELAGDAASIDLETEFLERLQQAPSNCEEYGDGAEIYRQRVLSAIVSPRRIAAHYAIKSLFSSFSREAQIYSYTVEQLDADVPHRATIGGDTLALGRLLVKSSITQESHDLIYGVLHLGGWDFHCCIQPFPGQRRYEDIQARLFGCLDHRAQAAIALQSEFGREYYTLDSLISRDRHEIMRMLTHSTLGHLNRLYRKIYQDNYRVLLAFRRDDLPVPIELQAAASMTLNQRLALLMESLERNPERGHMLQQLQQVVTEAEELGCSLQLEEATASLNRLLRQQLWHILHARELAATAQPLLQLDCYLNVVEILRAPIDVDRAQEMYLACLSQHAVAATQTGASVPLSGLLALGNRLHINVNTCLERWVQQVS
;
A
#
# COMPACT_ATOMS: atom_id res chain seq x y z
N MET A 1 -0.90 -25.18 13.45
CA MET A 1 -0.86 -25.36 14.91
C MET A 1 -0.05 -24.24 15.50
N HIS A 2 -0.64 -23.10 15.79
CA HIS A 2 -0.04 -22.08 16.64
C HIS A 2 -1.08 -21.63 17.65
N SER A 3 -0.66 -21.74 18.89
CA SER A 3 -1.41 -21.54 20.11
C SER A 3 -2.02 -20.16 20.21
N VAL A 4 -3.28 -20.15 20.56
CA VAL A 4 -4.01 -19.00 21.12
C VAL A 4 -3.32 -18.62 22.44
N HIS A 5 -2.71 -17.45 22.49
CA HIS A 5 -2.29 -16.82 23.74
C HIS A 5 -3.25 -15.71 24.14
N ASP A 6 -3.79 -15.96 25.25
CA ASP A 6 -4.60 -15.27 26.23
C ASP A 6 -4.49 -13.73 26.20
N ARG A 7 -5.66 -13.10 26.14
CA ARG A 7 -5.85 -11.66 26.25
C ARG A 7 -6.03 -11.27 27.72
N SER A 8 -4.94 -11.22 28.47
CA SER A 8 -4.96 -10.60 29.78
C SER A 8 -3.56 -10.09 30.17
N ASP A 9 -3.15 -9.00 29.54
CA ASP A 9 -2.20 -8.05 30.15
C ASP A 9 -2.32 -6.69 29.48
N ARG A 10 -3.35 -5.91 29.88
CA ARG A 10 -3.42 -4.47 29.69
C ARG A 10 -2.71 -3.78 30.85
N GLY A 11 -1.41 -3.96 30.93
CA GLY A 11 -0.58 -3.37 31.97
C GLY A 11 0.81 -2.99 31.47
N GLY A 12 0.91 -2.48 30.22
CA GLY A 12 2.10 -1.78 29.78
C GLY A 12 2.16 -0.43 30.48
N ALA A 13 3.00 -0.29 31.48
CA ALA A 13 3.21 0.92 32.25
C ALA A 13 3.48 2.10 31.32
N LEU A 14 2.50 2.99 31.17
CA LEU A 14 2.68 4.36 30.69
C LEU A 14 3.68 5.03 31.65
N ALA A 15 4.88 5.32 31.17
CA ALA A 15 5.86 6.09 31.92
C ALA A 15 5.29 7.51 32.09
N PHE A 16 4.96 7.79 33.33
CA PHE A 16 4.35 9.02 33.81
C PHE A 16 5.24 10.25 33.60
N LEU A 17 4.60 11.38 33.33
CA LEU A 17 5.15 12.73 33.49
C LEU A 17 5.37 13.05 34.97
N GLY A 18 6.13 12.26 35.66
CA GLY A 18 6.76 12.66 36.91
C GLY A 18 7.98 13.48 36.58
N ALA A 19 8.11 14.66 37.15
CA ALA A 19 9.29 15.48 37.04
C ALA A 19 10.49 14.79 37.73
N GLU A 20 11.01 13.75 37.11
CA GLU A 20 12.33 13.24 37.40
C GLU A 20 13.35 13.95 36.51
N ALA A 21 14.38 14.48 37.15
CA ALA A 21 15.43 15.30 36.58
C ALA A 21 15.99 14.69 35.28
N ALA A 22 16.11 15.50 34.24
CA ALA A 22 16.88 15.17 33.05
C ALA A 22 18.24 14.60 33.45
N PRO A 23 18.77 13.58 32.79
CA PRO A 23 20.07 13.04 33.10
C PRO A 23 21.09 14.20 33.13
N GLU A 24 21.80 14.36 34.23
CA GLU A 24 22.78 15.44 34.48
C GLU A 24 23.88 15.60 33.41
N GLN A 25 23.95 14.65 32.46
CA GLN A 25 24.93 14.67 31.36
C GLN A 25 24.58 15.62 30.22
N ALA A 26 23.30 15.93 29.95
CA ALA A 26 22.91 16.80 28.84
C ALA A 26 23.22 18.30 29.08
N SER A 27 23.39 18.73 30.31
CA SER A 27 23.65 20.12 30.66
C SER A 27 25.14 20.57 30.55
N ARG A 28 26.04 19.68 30.10
CA ARG A 28 27.49 19.96 30.00
C ARG A 28 28.04 20.16 28.62
N VAL A 29 27.24 19.99 27.55
CA VAL A 29 27.73 20.10 26.18
C VAL A 29 27.28 21.44 25.58
N GLY A 30 28.17 22.41 25.58
CA GLY A 30 27.97 23.72 24.92
C GLY A 30 28.01 23.66 23.39
N HIS A 31 27.68 22.51 22.77
CA HIS A 31 27.83 22.26 21.34
C HIS A 31 26.51 21.97 20.65
N ALA A 32 26.34 22.40 19.38
CA ALA A 32 25.15 22.11 18.59
C ALA A 32 25.08 20.60 18.28
N ALA A 33 24.16 19.93 18.95
CA ALA A 33 23.83 18.52 18.74
C ALA A 33 22.55 18.39 17.92
N TYR A 34 22.65 17.72 16.79
CA TYR A 34 21.55 17.53 15.82
C TYR A 34 21.11 16.08 15.81
N VAL A 35 19.80 15.85 15.57
CA VAL A 35 19.24 14.51 15.46
C VAL A 35 18.44 14.37 14.17
N THR A 36 18.64 13.25 13.48
CA THR A 36 17.84 12.83 12.32
C THR A 36 17.51 11.36 12.46
N ILE A 37 16.22 11.02 12.43
CA ILE A 37 15.74 9.65 12.33
C ILE A 37 15.21 9.47 10.89
N HIS A 38 15.74 8.49 10.17
CA HIS A 38 15.30 8.17 8.80
C HIS A 38 14.44 6.92 8.79
N GLY A 39 13.24 7.03 8.23
CA GLY A 39 12.33 5.92 7.95
C GLY A 39 12.29 5.58 6.46
N HIS A 40 12.67 4.37 6.12
CA HIS A 40 12.49 3.80 4.78
C HIS A 40 11.11 3.16 4.72
N PHE A 41 10.10 3.87 4.17
CA PHE A 41 8.74 3.37 4.01
C PHE A 41 8.58 2.74 2.62
N TYR A 42 8.38 1.45 2.59
CA TYR A 42 8.34 0.73 1.32
C TYR A 42 7.40 -0.47 1.37
N GLN A 43 6.58 -0.59 0.32
CA GLN A 43 5.88 -1.83 -0.01
C GLN A 43 6.26 -2.27 -1.42
N PRO A 44 6.50 -3.56 -1.63
CA PRO A 44 6.73 -4.07 -2.97
C PRO A 44 5.50 -3.81 -3.85
N PRO A 45 5.67 -3.59 -5.15
CA PRO A 45 4.55 -3.51 -6.07
C PRO A 45 3.79 -4.84 -6.05
N ARG A 46 2.46 -4.76 -5.91
CA ARG A 46 1.56 -5.92 -5.73
C ARG A 46 0.47 -5.96 -6.79
N GLU A 47 0.40 -4.93 -7.63
CA GLU A 47 -0.61 -4.79 -8.66
C GLU A 47 -0.51 -5.92 -9.68
N ASN A 48 -1.66 -6.51 -10.03
CA ASN A 48 -1.75 -7.37 -11.17
C ASN A 48 -1.40 -6.55 -12.44
N PRO A 49 -0.38 -6.95 -13.24
CA PRO A 49 0.10 -6.14 -14.37
C PRO A 49 -0.93 -5.94 -15.50
N TYR A 50 -2.02 -6.68 -15.49
CA TYR A 50 -3.12 -6.57 -16.43
C TYR A 50 -4.20 -5.61 -15.96
N LEU A 51 -4.42 -5.52 -14.63
CA LEU A 51 -5.50 -4.75 -14.02
C LEU A 51 -5.04 -3.38 -13.51
N ASP A 52 -3.75 -3.20 -13.26
CA ASP A 52 -3.13 -2.06 -12.57
C ASP A 52 -3.76 -1.81 -11.18
N ASP A 53 -4.17 -2.90 -10.52
CA ASP A 53 -4.79 -2.90 -9.19
C ASP A 53 -4.37 -4.15 -8.39
N ILE A 54 -4.53 -4.08 -7.06
CA ILE A 54 -4.13 -5.15 -6.15
C ILE A 54 -5.33 -6.08 -5.93
N GLU A 55 -5.15 -7.36 -6.27
CA GLU A 55 -6.13 -8.40 -5.96
C GLU A 55 -6.18 -8.71 -4.46
N PRO A 56 -7.31 -9.22 -3.92
CA PRO A 56 -7.41 -9.63 -2.53
C PRO A 56 -6.32 -10.63 -2.13
N GLN A 57 -5.66 -10.36 -0.99
CA GLN A 57 -4.54 -11.15 -0.47
C GLN A 57 -4.92 -11.78 0.88
N PRO A 58 -5.24 -13.09 0.95
CA PRO A 58 -5.74 -13.75 2.17
C PRO A 58 -4.83 -13.56 3.40
N GLY A 59 -3.51 -13.45 3.20
CA GLY A 59 -2.55 -13.21 4.29
C GLY A 59 -2.65 -11.84 4.95
N ALA A 60 -3.38 -10.90 4.36
CA ALA A 60 -3.59 -9.57 4.91
C ALA A 60 -4.83 -9.45 5.81
N ALA A 61 -5.63 -10.52 5.95
CA ALA A 61 -6.86 -10.49 6.75
C ALA A 61 -6.67 -9.79 8.12
N PRO A 62 -7.63 -8.97 8.58
CA PRO A 62 -8.97 -8.73 8.04
C PRO A 62 -9.04 -7.70 6.89
N TYR A 63 -7.92 -7.19 6.40
CA TYR A 63 -7.83 -6.26 5.29
C TYR A 63 -7.84 -6.99 3.93
N GLU A 64 -8.24 -6.31 2.87
CA GLU A 64 -8.27 -6.91 1.54
C GLU A 64 -6.86 -7.22 1.01
N ASN A 65 -5.88 -6.35 1.30
CA ASN A 65 -4.49 -6.49 0.84
C ASN A 65 -3.48 -5.91 1.85
N TRP A 66 -2.21 -6.22 1.64
CA TRP A 66 -1.14 -5.78 2.53
C TRP A 66 -0.95 -4.26 2.57
N ASN A 67 -1.21 -3.54 1.47
CA ASN A 67 -1.10 -2.08 1.49
C ASN A 67 -2.14 -1.45 2.43
N GLU A 68 -3.38 -1.95 2.41
CA GLU A 68 -4.43 -1.51 3.35
C GLU A 68 -4.07 -1.81 4.80
N ARG A 69 -3.55 -3.02 5.05
CA ARG A 69 -3.14 -3.42 6.40
C ARG A 69 -2.05 -2.51 6.95
N ILE A 70 -1.00 -2.28 6.17
CA ILE A 70 0.14 -1.47 6.63
C ILE A 70 -0.23 0.02 6.65
N LEU A 71 -1.13 0.48 5.77
CA LEU A 71 -1.72 1.81 5.90
C LEU A 71 -2.38 1.99 7.26
N ALA A 72 -3.22 1.05 7.68
CA ALA A 72 -3.92 1.11 8.96
C ALA A 72 -2.98 0.98 10.18
N GLU A 73 -1.95 0.14 10.07
CA GLU A 73 -1.04 -0.15 11.18
C GLU A 73 0.14 0.83 11.29
N CYS A 74 0.55 1.48 10.20
CA CYS A 74 1.77 2.30 10.16
C CYS A 74 1.58 3.67 9.50
N TYR A 75 1.21 3.74 8.20
CA TYR A 75 1.30 5.00 7.46
C TYR A 75 0.33 6.05 7.99
N ARG A 76 -0.91 5.65 8.25
CA ARG A 76 -1.91 6.54 8.84
C ARG A 76 -1.59 6.92 10.28
N PRO A 77 -1.24 5.99 11.18
CA PRO A 77 -0.82 6.33 12.54
C PRO A 77 0.34 7.32 12.61
N ASN A 78 1.34 7.23 11.72
CA ASN A 78 2.42 8.22 11.64
C ASN A 78 1.96 9.58 11.11
N ALA A 79 1.03 9.61 10.15
CA ALA A 79 0.45 10.85 9.65
C ALA A 79 -0.44 11.55 10.70
N PHE A 80 -0.96 10.80 11.68
CA PHE A 80 -1.86 11.26 12.73
C PHE A 80 -1.43 10.74 14.11
N ALA A 81 -0.16 10.88 14.44
CA ALA A 81 0.41 10.32 15.66
C ALA A 81 -0.15 11.04 16.90
N ARG A 82 -0.59 10.25 17.87
CA ARG A 82 -1.25 10.73 19.07
C ARG A 82 -0.26 10.92 20.21
N ILE A 83 -0.39 12.07 20.88
CA ILE A 83 0.25 12.30 22.18
C ILE A 83 -0.84 12.20 23.23
N LEU A 84 -0.62 11.34 24.22
CA LEU A 84 -1.56 11.03 25.28
C LEU A 84 -1.12 11.67 26.60
N ASP A 85 -2.10 12.00 27.47
CA ASP A 85 -1.84 12.37 28.86
C ASP A 85 -1.77 11.13 29.79
N GLU A 86 -1.55 11.36 31.08
CA GLU A 86 -1.47 10.31 32.09
C GLU A 86 -2.72 9.44 32.23
N ARG A 87 -3.85 9.92 31.73
CA ARG A 87 -5.14 9.21 31.73
C ARG A 87 -5.39 8.46 30.41
N GLY A 88 -4.44 8.49 29.48
CA GLY A 88 -4.58 7.91 28.15
C GLY A 88 -5.49 8.71 27.21
N GLN A 89 -5.81 9.97 27.53
CA GLN A 89 -6.59 10.84 26.67
C GLN A 89 -5.68 11.56 25.67
N VAL A 90 -6.18 11.74 24.46
CA VAL A 90 -5.47 12.47 23.39
C VAL A 90 -5.39 13.95 23.73
N VAL A 91 -4.17 14.48 23.82
CA VAL A 91 -3.89 15.91 24.05
C VAL A 91 -3.38 16.62 22.80
N GLN A 92 -2.91 15.87 21.81
CA GLN A 92 -2.43 16.39 20.53
C GLN A 92 -2.35 15.29 19.49
N ILE A 93 -2.57 15.64 18.22
CA ILE A 93 -2.25 14.81 17.05
C ILE A 93 -1.19 15.55 16.23
N VAL A 94 -0.06 14.89 15.99
CA VAL A 94 1.07 15.41 15.22
C VAL A 94 1.31 14.57 13.97
N ASN A 95 2.03 15.11 13.01
CA ASN A 95 2.45 14.39 11.82
C ASN A 95 3.94 14.05 11.94
N ASN A 96 4.27 12.79 12.21
CA ASN A 96 5.66 12.37 12.38
C ASN A 96 6.53 12.63 11.15
N TYR A 97 5.95 12.58 9.94
CA TYR A 97 6.68 12.90 8.70
C TYR A 97 7.22 14.35 8.65
N GLU A 98 6.70 15.25 9.49
CA GLU A 98 7.26 16.62 9.61
C GLU A 98 8.62 16.65 10.31
N TYR A 99 8.96 15.59 11.04
CA TYR A 99 10.17 15.50 11.86
C TYR A 99 11.12 14.38 11.44
N LEU A 100 10.57 13.28 10.88
CA LEU A 100 11.35 12.20 10.29
C LEU A 100 11.97 12.64 8.96
N SER A 101 13.22 12.30 8.70
CA SER A 101 13.68 12.13 7.31
C SER A 101 13.06 10.85 6.76
N PHE A 102 12.58 10.86 5.53
CA PHE A 102 11.91 9.69 4.98
C PHE A 102 12.03 9.58 3.46
N ASN A 103 11.93 8.37 2.96
CA ASN A 103 11.54 8.08 1.59
C ASN A 103 10.28 7.20 1.59
N LEU A 104 9.46 7.33 0.56
CA LEU A 104 8.33 6.44 0.31
C LEU A 104 8.43 5.86 -1.10
N GLY A 105 8.12 4.56 -1.21
CA GLY A 105 8.12 3.87 -2.50
C GLY A 105 7.17 4.54 -3.50
N PRO A 106 7.61 4.81 -4.77
CA PRO A 106 6.75 5.44 -5.77
C PRO A 106 5.45 4.68 -6.05
N THR A 107 5.51 3.34 -6.10
CA THR A 107 4.30 2.50 -6.27
C THR A 107 3.36 2.61 -5.08
N LEU A 108 3.90 2.62 -3.84
CA LEU A 108 3.12 2.88 -2.64
C LEU A 108 2.47 4.26 -2.66
N MET A 109 3.20 5.30 -3.07
CA MET A 109 2.66 6.66 -3.18
C MET A 109 1.54 6.75 -4.23
N SER A 110 1.66 6.06 -5.36
CA SER A 110 0.60 5.97 -6.37
C SER A 110 -0.64 5.24 -5.84
N TRP A 111 -0.44 4.22 -5.01
CA TRP A 111 -1.53 3.53 -4.33
C TRP A 111 -2.22 4.42 -3.28
N LEU A 112 -1.46 5.12 -2.44
CA LEU A 112 -1.99 6.07 -1.43
C LEU A 112 -2.79 7.21 -2.08
N GLU A 113 -2.32 7.73 -3.21
CA GLU A 113 -3.01 8.79 -3.96
C GLU A 113 -4.42 8.36 -4.40
N ARG A 114 -4.63 7.08 -4.71
CA ARG A 114 -5.92 6.51 -5.12
C ARG A 114 -6.79 6.06 -3.94
N HIS A 115 -6.19 5.51 -2.88
CA HIS A 115 -6.93 4.80 -1.83
C HIS A 115 -7.04 5.57 -0.50
N ASP A 116 -6.07 6.41 -0.14
CA ASP A 116 -6.15 7.31 1.03
C ASP A 116 -5.52 8.68 0.74
N VAL A 117 -6.28 9.49 0.01
CA VAL A 117 -5.88 10.84 -0.41
C VAL A 117 -5.51 11.74 0.79
N GLU A 118 -6.07 11.49 1.97
CA GLU A 118 -5.79 12.29 3.16
C GLU A 118 -4.38 12.01 3.71
N VAL A 119 -4.02 10.74 3.90
CA VAL A 119 -2.66 10.35 4.29
C VAL A 119 -1.66 10.83 3.25
N TYR A 120 -1.95 10.61 1.96
CA TYR A 120 -1.12 11.11 0.87
C TYR A 120 -0.85 12.62 0.99
N ARG A 121 -1.90 13.44 1.17
CA ARG A 121 -1.77 14.90 1.31
C ARG A 121 -1.02 15.31 2.55
N ARG A 122 -1.18 14.58 3.67
CA ARG A 122 -0.44 14.86 4.91
C ARG A 122 1.05 14.58 4.78
N ILE A 123 1.44 13.55 4.06
CA ILE A 123 2.84 13.26 3.74
C ILE A 123 3.44 14.40 2.91
N LEU A 124 2.75 14.84 1.85
CA LEU A 124 3.21 15.97 1.03
C LEU A 124 3.27 17.29 1.82
N ALA A 125 2.32 17.50 2.73
CA ALA A 125 2.31 18.67 3.60
C ALA A 125 3.48 18.65 4.59
N ALA A 126 3.83 17.47 5.10
CA ALA A 126 4.95 17.29 6.02
C ALA A 126 6.29 17.72 5.42
N ASP A 127 6.53 17.36 4.17
CA ASP A 127 7.72 17.80 3.44
C ASP A 127 7.75 19.32 3.25
N ARG A 128 6.63 19.93 2.86
CA ARG A 128 6.54 21.40 2.74
C ARG A 128 6.74 22.12 4.10
N ASN A 129 6.20 21.57 5.17
CA ASN A 129 6.32 22.15 6.51
C ASN A 129 7.74 22.03 7.03
N SER A 130 8.39 20.87 6.84
CA SER A 130 9.80 20.70 7.20
C SER A 130 10.72 21.61 6.39
N ALA A 131 10.47 21.78 5.09
CA ALA A 131 11.24 22.72 4.26
C ALA A 131 11.16 24.17 4.75
N ARG A 132 9.97 24.62 5.20
CA ARG A 132 9.81 25.97 5.79
C ARG A 132 10.59 26.13 7.10
N ARG A 133 10.69 25.07 7.90
CA ARG A 133 11.41 25.07 9.19
C ARG A 133 12.91 24.94 9.03
N LEU A 134 13.38 24.33 7.94
CA LEU A 134 14.78 23.95 7.70
C LEU A 134 15.33 24.62 6.41
N ASP A 135 15.12 25.93 6.29
CA ASP A 135 15.74 26.80 5.26
C ASP A 135 15.60 26.31 3.80
N GLY A 136 14.48 25.67 3.48
CA GLY A 136 14.17 25.12 2.16
C GLY A 136 14.44 23.63 1.99
N HIS A 137 15.04 22.97 2.98
CA HIS A 137 15.37 21.55 2.96
C HIS A 137 14.22 20.69 3.48
N GLY A 138 13.51 19.99 2.58
CA GLY A 138 12.42 19.09 2.96
C GLY A 138 12.91 17.75 3.48
N ASN A 139 12.08 17.09 4.29
CA ASN A 139 12.41 15.81 4.92
C ASN A 139 12.39 14.61 3.96
N ALA A 140 11.63 14.71 2.86
CA ALA A 140 11.53 13.63 1.89
C ALA A 140 12.81 13.55 1.04
N ILE A 141 13.28 12.32 0.79
CA ILE A 141 14.32 12.02 -0.20
C ILE A 141 13.76 11.04 -1.24
N ALA A 142 14.36 11.01 -2.44
CA ALA A 142 13.93 10.10 -3.50
C ALA A 142 14.40 8.66 -3.27
N GLN A 143 13.91 7.74 -4.11
CA GLN A 143 14.47 6.39 -4.28
C GLN A 143 14.35 5.98 -5.76
N PRO A 144 15.13 4.97 -6.24
CA PRO A 144 14.93 4.36 -7.55
C PRO A 144 13.51 3.83 -7.70
N TYR A 145 12.88 4.07 -8.85
CA TYR A 145 11.44 3.94 -9.04
C TYR A 145 10.86 2.56 -8.67
N ASN A 146 11.48 1.48 -9.18
CA ASN A 146 11.00 0.10 -8.96
C ASN A 146 11.76 -0.65 -7.87
N HIS A 147 12.51 0.05 -7.02
CA HIS A 147 13.27 -0.57 -5.91
C HIS A 147 14.22 -1.68 -6.39
N VAL A 148 14.96 -1.41 -7.45
CA VAL A 148 15.95 -2.36 -8.01
C VAL A 148 17.31 -2.21 -7.34
N ILE A 149 18.09 -3.28 -7.29
CA ILE A 149 19.48 -3.26 -6.81
C ILE A 149 20.35 -2.64 -7.91
N LEU A 150 20.64 -1.34 -7.80
CA LEU A 150 21.32 -0.57 -8.84
C LEU A 150 22.66 -1.15 -9.28
N PRO A 151 23.51 -1.70 -8.39
CA PRO A 151 24.76 -2.37 -8.82
C PRO A 151 24.54 -3.58 -9.75
N LEU A 152 23.36 -4.21 -9.74
CA LEU A 152 23.02 -5.35 -10.61
C LEU A 152 22.25 -4.93 -11.88
N ALA A 153 21.90 -3.67 -12.01
CA ALA A 153 21.28 -3.12 -13.20
C ALA A 153 22.36 -2.81 -14.27
N ASN A 154 22.02 -3.00 -15.56
CA ASN A 154 22.86 -2.47 -16.61
C ASN A 154 22.88 -0.92 -16.56
N GLU A 155 23.81 -0.29 -17.24
CA GLU A 155 24.02 1.15 -17.22
C GLU A 155 22.73 1.92 -17.58
N ARG A 156 22.09 1.54 -18.67
CA ARG A 156 20.87 2.17 -19.17
C ARG A 156 19.71 2.07 -18.17
N ASP A 157 19.48 0.89 -17.61
CA ASP A 157 18.39 0.68 -16.67
C ASP A 157 18.66 1.36 -15.33
N ARG A 158 19.93 1.43 -14.90
CA ARG A 158 20.35 2.19 -13.72
C ARG A 158 19.96 3.66 -13.83
N HIS A 159 20.28 4.32 -14.95
CA HIS A 159 19.88 5.70 -15.20
C HIS A 159 18.36 5.87 -15.27
N THR A 160 17.66 4.99 -15.98
CA THR A 160 16.19 5.04 -16.06
C THR A 160 15.55 4.96 -14.67
N GLN A 161 16.02 4.05 -13.81
CA GLN A 161 15.48 3.89 -12.45
C GLN A 161 15.67 5.14 -11.59
N ILE A 162 16.84 5.78 -11.69
CA ILE A 162 17.13 7.03 -10.99
C ILE A 162 16.27 8.17 -11.55
N ARG A 163 16.22 8.34 -12.88
CA ARG A 163 15.40 9.37 -13.55
C ARG A 163 13.92 9.26 -13.23
N TRP A 164 13.38 8.03 -13.28
CA TRP A 164 11.99 7.79 -12.93
C TRP A 164 11.70 8.08 -11.46
N GLY A 165 12.62 7.72 -10.56
CA GLY A 165 12.51 8.06 -9.13
C GLY A 165 12.53 9.57 -8.89
N ILE A 166 13.40 10.32 -9.59
CA ILE A 166 13.46 11.78 -9.54
C ILE A 166 12.17 12.40 -10.12
N ALA A 167 11.68 11.90 -11.25
CA ALA A 167 10.47 12.43 -11.91
C ALA A 167 9.23 12.26 -11.03
N ASP A 168 9.05 11.07 -10.42
CA ASP A 168 7.98 10.81 -9.45
C ASP A 168 8.07 11.75 -8.24
N PHE A 169 9.27 11.90 -7.69
CA PHE A 169 9.52 12.79 -6.57
C PHE A 169 9.17 14.26 -6.91
N VAL A 170 9.64 14.75 -8.06
CA VAL A 170 9.36 16.13 -8.52
C VAL A 170 7.86 16.34 -8.72
N LYS A 171 7.16 15.38 -9.32
CA LYS A 171 5.71 15.48 -9.52
C LYS A 171 4.96 15.61 -8.20
N ARG A 172 5.34 14.84 -7.16
CA ARG A 172 4.67 14.82 -5.86
C ARG A 172 5.07 15.97 -4.95
N PHE A 173 6.36 16.14 -4.72
CA PHE A 173 6.90 17.10 -3.75
C PHE A 173 7.19 18.50 -4.33
N GLN A 174 7.08 18.68 -5.65
CA GLN A 174 7.23 19.96 -6.35
C GLN A 174 8.60 20.62 -6.14
N ARG A 175 9.63 19.81 -5.90
CA ARG A 175 11.04 20.20 -5.79
C ARG A 175 11.95 19.08 -6.29
N ARG A 176 13.20 19.38 -6.62
CA ARG A 176 14.19 18.32 -6.89
C ARG A 176 14.61 17.63 -5.58
N PRO A 177 14.84 16.32 -5.58
CA PRO A 177 15.41 15.65 -4.44
C PRO A 177 16.88 16.03 -4.26
N GLU A 178 17.31 16.20 -3.01
CA GLU A 178 18.72 16.42 -2.67
C GLU A 178 19.43 15.09 -2.45
N GLY A 179 18.75 14.14 -1.79
CA GLY A 179 19.25 12.80 -1.52
C GLY A 179 18.40 11.71 -2.14
N MET A 180 19.01 10.53 -2.21
CA MET A 180 18.33 9.31 -2.66
C MET A 180 18.64 8.15 -1.72
N TRP A 181 17.58 7.51 -1.21
CA TRP A 181 17.68 6.22 -0.55
C TRP A 181 17.86 5.13 -1.60
N LEU A 182 18.91 4.33 -1.44
CA LEU A 182 19.16 3.21 -2.35
C LEU A 182 18.50 1.94 -1.82
N PRO A 183 17.81 1.17 -2.66
CA PRO A 183 17.27 -0.13 -2.26
C PRO A 183 18.33 -0.99 -1.59
N GLU A 184 18.05 -1.46 -0.36
CA GLU A 184 18.99 -2.22 0.46
C GLU A 184 20.30 -1.49 0.77
N ALA A 185 20.33 -0.17 0.67
CA ALA A 185 21.54 0.65 0.68
C ALA A 185 22.64 0.14 -0.28
N ALA A 186 22.24 -0.59 -1.33
CA ALA A 186 23.16 -1.24 -2.26
C ALA A 186 23.86 -0.22 -3.16
N ILE A 187 25.19 -0.23 -3.19
CA ILE A 187 25.99 0.76 -3.89
C ILE A 187 27.30 0.17 -4.44
N ASP A 188 27.74 0.72 -5.56
CA ASP A 188 29.05 0.56 -6.18
C ASP A 188 29.48 1.89 -6.84
N LEU A 189 30.70 2.02 -7.31
CA LEU A 189 31.17 3.24 -7.96
C LEU A 189 30.38 3.63 -9.23
N PRO A 190 29.98 2.70 -10.12
CA PRO A 190 29.08 3.02 -11.22
C PRO A 190 27.73 3.59 -10.78
N THR A 191 27.19 3.14 -9.64
CA THR A 191 25.97 3.72 -9.04
C THR A 191 26.23 5.13 -8.51
N VAL A 192 27.37 5.37 -7.86
CA VAL A 192 27.78 6.73 -7.42
C VAL A 192 27.86 7.66 -8.63
N ALA A 193 28.49 7.22 -9.74
CA ALA A 193 28.61 8.01 -10.95
C ALA A 193 27.22 8.39 -11.53
N ALA A 194 26.31 7.41 -11.64
CA ALA A 194 24.96 7.65 -12.14
C ALA A 194 24.15 8.61 -11.24
N LEU A 195 24.26 8.51 -9.93
CA LEU A 195 23.62 9.44 -8.99
C LEU A 195 24.11 10.88 -9.16
N VAL A 196 25.43 11.06 -9.28
CA VAL A 196 26.04 12.36 -9.49
C VAL A 196 25.63 12.96 -10.84
N GLU A 197 25.60 12.17 -11.91
CA GLU A 197 25.15 12.59 -13.24
C GLU A 197 23.69 13.04 -13.26
N GLU A 198 22.84 12.40 -12.48
CA GLU A 198 21.42 12.76 -12.35
C GLU A 198 21.18 13.87 -11.29
N GLY A 199 22.25 14.40 -10.65
CA GLY A 199 22.21 15.56 -9.76
C GLY A 199 21.79 15.26 -8.32
N ILE A 200 21.94 14.02 -7.86
CA ILE A 200 21.78 13.65 -6.46
C ILE A 200 23.03 14.08 -5.68
N GLN A 201 22.82 14.72 -4.53
CA GLN A 201 23.91 15.30 -3.72
C GLN A 201 24.40 14.34 -2.64
N PHE A 202 23.50 13.55 -2.02
CA PHE A 202 23.89 12.62 -0.96
C PHE A 202 23.12 11.31 -0.97
N ALA A 203 23.73 10.30 -0.32
CA ALA A 203 23.10 9.02 0.00
C ALA A 203 23.35 8.64 1.48
N ILE A 204 22.52 7.71 2.01
CA ILE A 204 22.60 7.20 3.37
C ILE A 204 23.00 5.73 3.30
N LEU A 205 24.05 5.34 4.04
CA LEU A 205 24.63 4.00 4.01
C LEU A 205 24.85 3.46 5.42
N ALA A 206 25.01 2.15 5.52
CA ALA A 206 25.43 1.50 6.75
C ALA A 206 26.95 1.74 7.03
N PRO A 207 27.37 1.85 8.28
CA PRO A 207 28.79 2.05 8.62
C PRO A 207 29.70 0.91 8.11
N SER A 208 29.14 -0.30 7.95
CA SER A 208 29.86 -1.46 7.40
C SER A 208 30.22 -1.33 5.92
N GLN A 209 29.67 -0.34 5.19
CA GLN A 209 29.87 -0.14 3.75
C GLN A 209 31.09 0.74 3.44
N ALA A 210 31.59 1.47 4.44
CA ALA A 210 32.86 2.20 4.32
C ALA A 210 34.05 1.22 4.32
N GLN A 211 35.03 1.50 3.49
CA GLN A 211 36.30 0.78 3.50
C GLN A 211 37.34 1.55 4.28
N ARG A 212 37.62 2.78 3.90
CA ARG A 212 38.61 3.65 4.55
C ARG A 212 38.26 5.13 4.36
N CYS A 213 38.75 5.98 5.25
CA CYS A 213 38.54 7.43 5.20
C CYS A 213 39.80 8.19 5.56
N ARG A 214 39.87 9.49 5.19
CA ARG A 214 40.94 10.41 5.60
C ARG A 214 40.47 11.87 5.57
N PRO A 215 41.12 12.79 6.29
CA PRO A 215 40.86 14.21 6.18
C PRO A 215 41.10 14.74 4.76
N MET A 216 40.21 15.63 4.26
CA MET A 216 40.40 16.30 2.99
C MET A 216 41.42 17.43 3.11
N GLY A 217 42.09 17.79 1.99
CA GLY A 217 42.97 18.97 1.89
C GLY A 217 44.42 18.74 2.28
N SER A 218 44.83 17.53 2.67
CA SER A 218 46.22 17.16 2.91
C SER A 218 46.62 16.00 2.01
N ASN A 219 47.55 16.23 1.08
CA ASN A 219 48.07 15.19 0.20
C ASN A 219 48.88 14.11 0.97
N ASP A 220 49.32 14.40 2.20
CA ASP A 220 50.10 13.50 3.06
C ASP A 220 49.30 12.79 4.10
N SER A 221 47.96 12.99 4.16
CA SER A 221 47.12 12.27 5.15
C SER A 221 46.98 10.78 4.81
N GLU A 222 47.32 9.93 5.77
CA GLU A 222 47.18 8.49 5.64
C GLU A 222 45.68 8.08 5.65
N TRP A 223 45.39 7.01 4.91
CA TRP A 223 44.08 6.38 4.95
C TRP A 223 43.90 5.61 6.22
N HIS A 224 42.78 5.83 6.91
CA HIS A 224 42.36 5.07 8.09
C HIS A 224 41.39 3.98 7.63
N GLU A 225 41.72 2.71 7.86
CA GLU A 225 40.84 1.58 7.59
C GLU A 225 39.67 1.54 8.58
N VAL A 226 38.43 1.54 8.05
CA VAL A 226 37.19 1.57 8.84
C VAL A 226 36.20 0.46 8.43
N SER A 227 36.71 -0.55 7.70
CA SER A 227 35.92 -1.63 7.08
C SER A 227 35.08 -2.46 8.07
N ASN A 228 35.34 -2.40 9.37
CA ASN A 228 34.63 -3.11 10.44
C ASN A 228 33.59 -2.19 11.15
N SER A 229 32.92 -1.30 10.42
CA SER A 229 31.97 -0.33 10.96
C SER A 229 32.57 0.65 11.97
N GLN A 230 33.87 0.98 11.82
CA GLN A 230 34.61 1.88 12.71
C GLN A 230 34.58 3.34 12.22
N ILE A 231 33.84 3.62 11.17
CA ILE A 231 33.65 4.99 10.70
C ILE A 231 32.87 5.81 11.72
N ASP A 232 33.21 7.09 11.87
CA ASP A 232 32.48 8.01 12.73
C ASP A 232 31.12 8.39 12.15
N PRO A 233 29.99 7.98 12.74
CA PRO A 233 28.67 8.28 12.17
C PRO A 233 28.19 9.71 12.43
N THR A 234 28.92 10.52 13.21
CA THR A 234 28.46 11.86 13.65
C THR A 234 28.72 12.97 12.62
N GLN A 235 29.25 12.63 11.44
CA GLN A 235 29.61 13.59 10.39
C GLN A 235 29.39 13.03 8.99
N PRO A 236 29.19 13.88 7.95
CA PRO A 236 29.17 13.45 6.56
C PRO A 236 30.58 13.24 6.01
N TYR A 237 30.67 12.48 4.93
CA TYR A 237 31.89 12.14 4.21
C TYR A 237 31.69 12.39 2.71
N ARG A 238 32.76 12.69 1.98
CA ARG A 238 32.76 12.88 0.54
C ARG A 238 33.37 11.69 -0.18
N CYS A 239 32.59 11.06 -1.04
CA CYS A 239 33.05 10.00 -1.91
C CYS A 239 33.39 10.58 -3.30
N PHE A 240 34.64 10.70 -3.62
CA PHE A 240 35.10 11.20 -4.91
C PHE A 240 35.07 10.10 -5.97
N LEU A 241 34.63 10.48 -7.17
CA LEU A 241 34.78 9.65 -8.35
C LEU A 241 36.22 9.76 -8.91
N PRO A 242 36.73 8.69 -9.54
CA PRO A 242 37.97 8.79 -10.32
C PRO A 242 37.89 9.94 -11.32
N ALA A 243 38.97 10.76 -11.41
CA ALA A 243 39.03 11.85 -12.37
C ALA A 243 39.54 11.32 -13.70
N ASP A 244 38.76 11.50 -14.78
CA ASP A 244 39.20 11.21 -16.14
C ASP A 244 40.19 12.28 -16.65
N ASP A 245 40.03 13.52 -16.18
CA ASP A 245 40.87 14.66 -16.49
C ASP A 245 41.17 15.44 -15.18
N PRO A 246 42.45 15.49 -14.74
CA PRO A 246 42.86 16.23 -13.54
C PRO A 246 42.58 17.74 -13.57
N SER A 247 42.31 18.31 -14.75
CA SER A 247 42.01 19.75 -14.90
C SER A 247 40.55 20.08 -14.61
N GLN A 248 39.68 19.10 -14.55
CA GLN A 248 38.24 19.26 -14.24
C GLN A 248 37.95 19.13 -12.74
N PRO A 249 36.92 19.84 -12.21
CA PRO A 249 36.48 19.63 -10.85
C PRO A 249 36.12 18.17 -10.62
N GLN A 250 36.68 17.58 -9.56
CA GLN A 250 36.41 16.20 -9.23
C GLN A 250 34.95 16.02 -8.83
N ARG A 251 34.24 15.11 -9.49
CA ARG A 251 32.83 14.77 -9.18
C ARG A 251 32.78 13.97 -7.90
N TYR A 252 31.73 14.16 -7.11
CA TYR A 252 31.57 13.49 -5.81
C TYR A 252 30.11 13.28 -5.43
N LEU A 253 29.88 12.35 -4.51
CA LEU A 253 28.65 12.16 -3.78
C LEU A 253 28.96 12.26 -2.29
N ASP A 254 28.17 13.02 -1.54
CA ASP A 254 28.30 13.07 -0.09
C ASP A 254 27.55 11.89 0.56
N ILE A 255 28.14 11.28 1.59
CA ILE A 255 27.65 10.05 2.22
C ILE A 255 27.45 10.28 3.70
N PHE A 256 26.28 9.87 4.22
CA PHE A 256 25.99 9.76 5.62
C PHE A 256 26.01 8.29 6.04
N PHE A 257 26.80 7.94 7.05
CA PHE A 257 26.82 6.59 7.63
C PHE A 257 26.03 6.62 8.93
N TYR A 258 24.85 6.01 8.96
CA TYR A 258 24.01 6.00 10.16
C TYR A 258 24.67 5.28 11.35
N ASP A 259 24.27 5.63 12.58
CA ASP A 259 24.71 4.90 13.78
C ASP A 259 24.14 3.47 13.78
N GLY A 260 24.99 2.48 13.53
CA GLY A 260 24.60 1.09 13.38
C GLY A 260 23.98 0.49 14.64
N PRO A 261 24.61 0.65 15.82
CA PRO A 261 24.05 0.20 17.10
C PRO A 261 22.65 0.76 17.39
N VAL A 262 22.45 2.08 17.27
CA VAL A 262 21.15 2.71 17.53
C VAL A 262 20.10 2.26 16.50
N SER A 263 20.48 2.17 15.25
CA SER A 263 19.57 1.69 14.17
C SER A 263 19.11 0.25 14.43
N ARG A 264 20.04 -0.62 14.90
CA ARG A 264 19.71 -1.99 15.31
C ARG A 264 18.79 -2.01 16.54
N ASP A 265 19.08 -1.17 17.56
CA ASP A 265 18.22 -1.06 18.75
C ASP A 265 16.81 -0.61 18.38
N MET A 266 16.66 0.32 17.44
CA MET A 266 15.36 0.75 16.90
C MET A 266 14.61 -0.37 16.18
N GLY A 267 15.27 -1.04 15.24
CA GLY A 267 14.65 -2.06 14.41
C GLY A 267 14.30 -3.33 15.19
N PHE A 268 15.21 -3.81 16.04
CA PHE A 268 15.14 -5.17 16.57
C PHE A 268 15.07 -5.27 18.11
N ASN A 269 15.37 -4.19 18.85
CA ASN A 269 15.33 -4.15 20.32
C ASN A 269 14.28 -3.16 20.83
N ASP A 270 14.17 -2.97 22.14
CA ASP A 270 13.05 -2.29 22.81
C ASP A 270 13.25 -0.78 23.02
N VAL A 271 14.26 -0.17 22.39
CA VAL A 271 14.59 1.26 22.59
C VAL A 271 13.44 2.20 22.25
N VAL A 272 12.56 1.80 21.35
CA VAL A 272 11.37 2.58 20.95
C VAL A 272 10.13 2.29 21.82
N ASP A 273 10.24 1.47 22.85
CA ASP A 273 9.12 1.17 23.76
C ASP A 273 8.75 2.37 24.63
N SER A 274 9.71 3.24 24.90
CA SER A 274 9.52 4.47 25.66
C SER A 274 10.27 5.63 25.01
N SER A 275 9.63 6.80 24.95
CA SER A 275 10.28 8.03 24.48
C SER A 275 11.48 8.43 25.33
N HIS A 276 11.44 8.18 26.63
CA HIS A 276 12.56 8.43 27.53
C HIS A 276 13.78 7.54 27.21
N GLN A 277 13.55 6.24 26.93
CA GLN A 277 14.62 5.33 26.52
C GLN A 277 15.20 5.74 25.16
N LEU A 278 14.36 6.09 24.19
CA LEU A 278 14.78 6.54 22.88
C LEU A 278 15.65 7.80 22.97
N VAL A 279 15.18 8.83 23.67
CA VAL A 279 15.92 10.09 23.86
C VAL A 279 17.23 9.87 24.62
N GLY A 280 17.20 9.09 25.72
CA GLY A 280 18.39 8.74 26.48
C GLY A 280 19.43 7.98 25.62
N ARG A 281 18.99 7.05 24.78
CA ARG A 281 19.87 6.27 23.88
C ARG A 281 20.50 7.15 22.80
N LEU A 282 19.74 8.10 22.23
CA LEU A 282 20.25 9.07 21.27
C LEU A 282 21.26 10.03 21.96
N ALA A 283 20.95 10.52 23.15
CA ALA A 283 21.87 11.41 23.88
C ALA A 283 23.20 10.73 24.25
N GLN A 284 23.21 9.42 24.50
CA GLN A 284 24.43 8.64 24.76
C GLN A 284 25.38 8.54 23.56
N CYS A 285 24.90 8.84 22.33
CA CYS A 285 25.74 8.84 21.13
C CYS A 285 26.61 10.10 21.00
N LEU A 286 26.32 11.14 21.77
CA LEU A 286 27.14 12.33 21.82
C LEU A 286 28.56 12.00 22.33
N GLN A 287 29.56 12.45 21.59
CA GLN A 287 30.96 12.25 21.86
C GLN A 287 31.56 13.57 22.37
N ASP A 288 32.52 13.47 23.30
CA ASP A 288 33.29 14.66 23.70
C ASP A 288 34.33 14.99 22.63
N ARG A 289 33.96 15.89 21.75
CA ARG A 289 34.78 16.31 20.56
C ARG A 289 35.02 17.81 20.49
N GLY A 290 35.05 18.48 21.62
CA GLY A 290 35.21 19.95 21.66
C GLY A 290 34.05 20.67 20.95
N ASP A 291 34.26 21.83 20.32
CA ASP A 291 33.21 22.67 19.75
C ASP A 291 32.63 22.17 18.41
N ARG A 292 32.86 20.94 18.02
CA ARG A 292 32.45 20.40 16.74
C ARG A 292 30.98 20.01 16.75
N PRO A 293 30.12 20.48 15.78
CA PRO A 293 28.75 20.03 15.61
C PRO A 293 28.69 18.52 15.33
N GLN A 294 27.71 17.84 15.92
CA GLN A 294 27.53 16.41 15.76
C GLN A 294 26.12 16.12 15.25
N LEU A 295 26.01 15.23 14.26
CA LEU A 295 24.75 14.67 13.81
C LEU A 295 24.58 13.26 14.38
N ILE A 296 23.62 13.07 15.26
CA ILE A 296 23.17 11.75 15.68
C ILE A 296 22.10 11.31 14.71
N HIS A 297 22.35 10.26 13.95
CA HIS A 297 21.34 9.80 13.00
C HIS A 297 21.27 8.28 12.89
N CYS A 298 20.06 7.81 12.68
CA CYS A 298 19.74 6.38 12.54
C CYS A 298 18.78 6.18 11.38
N ALA A 299 18.83 4.99 10.80
CA ALA A 299 17.97 4.58 9.70
C ALA A 299 17.40 3.19 9.97
N THR A 300 16.11 3.01 9.74
CA THR A 300 15.39 1.75 9.86
C THR A 300 14.24 1.69 8.87
N ASP A 301 13.66 0.49 8.67
CA ASP A 301 12.40 0.37 7.97
C ASP A 301 11.34 1.22 8.67
N GLY A 302 10.62 2.02 7.92
CA GLY A 302 9.59 2.92 8.44
C GLY A 302 8.42 2.16 9.08
N GLU A 303 8.15 0.95 8.59
CA GLU A 303 7.14 0.03 9.12
C GLU A 303 7.46 -0.45 10.56
N THR A 304 8.66 -0.22 11.04
CA THR A 304 9.03 -0.39 12.46
C THR A 304 8.09 0.41 13.37
N PHE A 305 7.67 1.61 12.93
CA PHE A 305 6.86 2.53 13.71
C PHE A 305 5.36 2.32 13.47
N GLY A 306 4.83 1.18 13.88
CA GLY A 306 3.41 0.84 13.80
C GLY A 306 3.13 -0.61 13.41
N HIS A 307 3.67 -1.08 12.28
CA HIS A 307 3.44 -2.45 11.80
C HIS A 307 4.30 -3.50 12.52
N HIS A 308 5.61 -3.36 12.48
CA HIS A 308 6.50 -4.31 13.16
C HIS A 308 6.42 -4.17 14.68
N LYS A 309 6.25 -2.95 15.16
CA LYS A 309 6.12 -2.61 16.59
C LYS A 309 4.93 -1.68 16.77
N ARG A 310 3.84 -2.19 17.34
CA ARG A 310 2.59 -1.45 17.52
C ARG A 310 2.77 -0.24 18.43
N ASP A 311 2.04 0.84 18.15
CA ASP A 311 1.99 2.09 18.94
C ASP A 311 3.31 2.87 19.04
N LYS A 312 4.37 2.50 18.25
CA LYS A 312 5.66 3.18 18.35
C LYS A 312 5.73 4.52 17.61
N GLU A 313 4.77 4.79 16.73
CA GLU A 313 4.55 6.13 16.18
C GLU A 313 4.25 7.16 17.27
N ARG A 314 3.62 6.75 18.39
CA ARG A 314 3.36 7.61 19.56
C ARG A 314 4.63 7.93 20.32
N THR A 315 5.53 6.97 20.45
CA THR A 315 6.87 7.17 21.04
C THR A 315 7.64 8.23 20.26
N LEU A 316 7.65 8.13 18.92
CA LEU A 316 8.26 9.14 18.07
C LEU A 316 7.59 10.50 18.23
N ALA A 317 6.26 10.57 18.20
CA ALA A 317 5.51 11.81 18.35
C ALA A 317 5.88 12.56 19.63
N PHE A 318 5.94 11.86 20.76
CA PHE A 318 6.33 12.45 22.04
C PHE A 318 7.83 12.84 22.06
N ALA A 319 8.71 11.98 21.53
CA ALA A 319 10.13 12.27 21.45
C ALA A 319 10.40 13.55 20.64
N PHE A 320 9.76 13.70 19.47
CA PHE A 320 9.91 14.89 18.63
C PHE A 320 9.30 16.15 19.24
N ALA A 321 8.10 16.04 19.82
CA ALA A 321 7.40 17.20 20.35
C ALA A 321 8.03 17.74 21.66
N TYR A 322 8.59 16.85 22.50
CA TYR A 322 9.05 17.20 23.84
C TYR A 322 10.43 16.65 24.19
N GLY A 323 10.65 15.36 24.04
CA GLY A 323 11.82 14.69 24.62
C GLY A 323 13.15 15.18 24.05
N LEU A 324 13.28 15.26 22.71
CA LEU A 324 14.52 15.74 22.06
C LEU A 324 14.80 17.21 22.36
N PRO A 325 13.82 18.14 22.22
CA PRO A 325 14.03 19.54 22.60
C PRO A 325 14.42 19.74 24.07
N GLN A 326 13.79 18.99 24.98
CA GLN A 326 14.14 19.05 26.43
C GLN A 326 15.54 18.53 26.71
N ALA A 327 16.02 17.57 25.91
CA ALA A 327 17.39 17.06 25.99
C ALA A 327 18.43 17.98 25.32
N GLY A 328 18.01 19.12 24.74
CA GLY A 328 18.90 20.03 24.01
C GLY A 328 19.34 19.51 22.63
N LEU A 329 18.60 18.54 22.06
CA LEU A 329 18.87 17.94 20.77
C LEU A 329 18.02 18.59 19.68
N SER A 330 18.66 19.19 18.68
CA SER A 330 17.99 19.90 17.58
C SER A 330 17.59 18.93 16.45
N ILE A 331 16.29 18.88 16.14
CA ILE A 331 15.80 18.03 15.06
C ILE A 331 16.11 18.67 13.72
N THR A 332 16.79 17.93 12.82
CA THR A 332 17.18 18.36 11.49
C THR A 332 16.92 17.27 10.44
N ASN A 333 17.29 17.53 9.18
CA ASN A 333 17.41 16.53 8.13
C ASN A 333 18.77 16.60 7.43
N TYR A 334 19.05 15.65 6.58
CA TYR A 334 20.37 15.51 5.93
C TYR A 334 20.73 16.69 5.06
N GLY A 335 19.80 17.22 4.24
CA GLY A 335 20.04 18.37 3.37
C GLY A 335 20.38 19.63 4.16
N HIS A 336 19.58 19.94 5.19
CA HIS A 336 19.82 21.09 6.06
C HIS A 336 21.15 20.97 6.82
N TYR A 337 21.45 19.78 7.38
CA TYR A 337 22.73 19.57 8.07
C TYR A 337 23.92 19.73 7.11
N LEU A 338 23.84 19.15 5.91
CA LEU A 338 24.89 19.20 4.89
C LEU A 338 25.16 20.63 4.42
N SER A 339 24.11 21.45 4.29
CA SER A 339 24.25 22.86 3.89
C SER A 339 25.02 23.70 4.90
N GLN A 340 24.90 23.39 6.18
CA GLN A 340 25.59 24.11 7.28
C GLN A 340 26.95 23.50 7.62
N HIS A 341 27.11 22.19 7.45
CA HIS A 341 28.27 21.42 7.86
C HIS A 341 28.76 20.50 6.73
N PRO A 342 29.43 21.08 5.70
CA PRO A 342 29.94 20.29 4.59
C PRO A 342 31.01 19.29 5.04
N PRO A 343 31.20 18.17 4.32
CA PRO A 343 32.19 17.16 4.67
C PRO A 343 33.60 17.72 4.72
N THR A 344 34.36 17.34 5.74
CA THR A 344 35.80 17.61 5.88
C THR A 344 36.67 16.37 5.74
N TRP A 345 36.02 15.20 5.54
CA TRP A 345 36.66 13.91 5.33
C TRP A 345 36.18 13.30 4.03
N GLU A 346 37.13 12.64 3.33
CA GLU A 346 36.78 11.78 2.20
C GLU A 346 36.70 10.31 2.62
N VAL A 347 35.90 9.55 1.86
CA VAL A 347 35.69 8.11 2.10
C VAL A 347 35.80 7.31 0.81
N GLN A 348 36.34 6.12 0.91
CA GLN A 348 36.22 5.08 -0.09
C GLN A 348 35.26 4.01 0.38
N LEU A 349 34.33 3.66 -0.48
CA LEU A 349 33.35 2.61 -0.24
C LEU A 349 33.94 1.24 -0.59
N LYS A 350 33.42 0.19 0.00
CA LYS A 350 33.66 -1.18 -0.47
C LYS A 350 33.21 -1.31 -1.94
N PRO A 351 33.87 -2.13 -2.77
CA PRO A 351 33.63 -2.17 -4.22
C PRO A 351 32.16 -2.40 -4.62
N VAL A 352 31.47 -3.34 -3.96
CA VAL A 352 30.02 -3.59 -4.07
C VAL A 352 29.53 -3.98 -2.70
N THR A 353 28.50 -3.27 -2.21
CA THR A 353 28.06 -3.46 -0.82
C THR A 353 26.57 -3.15 -0.64
N ALA A 354 25.95 -3.75 0.38
CA ALA A 354 24.57 -3.52 0.80
C ALA A 354 24.45 -3.64 2.32
N TRP A 355 23.38 -3.13 2.92
CA TRP A 355 23.20 -3.15 4.38
C TRP A 355 22.75 -4.52 4.91
N SER A 356 22.02 -5.32 4.13
CA SER A 356 21.39 -6.59 4.52
C SER A 356 22.07 -7.84 3.98
N CYS A 357 23.23 -7.69 3.27
CA CYS A 357 23.99 -8.81 2.77
C CYS A 357 25.51 -8.64 3.01
N ALA A 358 26.09 -9.48 3.87
CA ALA A 358 27.53 -9.46 4.13
C ALA A 358 28.39 -9.82 2.90
N HIS A 359 27.80 -10.37 1.84
CA HIS A 359 28.45 -10.78 0.60
C HIS A 359 28.25 -9.76 -0.54
N GLY A 360 28.16 -8.48 -0.22
CA GLY A 360 27.87 -7.41 -1.16
C GLY A 360 26.42 -7.42 -1.58
N VAL A 361 26.12 -7.76 -2.83
CA VAL A 361 24.74 -7.88 -3.37
C VAL A 361 24.36 -9.33 -3.69
N GLY A 362 25.11 -10.30 -3.12
CA GLY A 362 24.93 -11.72 -3.39
C GLY A 362 23.52 -12.26 -3.14
N ARG A 363 22.76 -11.68 -2.19
CA ARG A 363 21.36 -12.03 -1.92
C ARG A 363 20.48 -11.97 -3.17
N TRP A 364 20.74 -11.02 -4.08
CA TRP A 364 19.93 -10.77 -5.28
C TRP A 364 20.53 -11.39 -6.55
N GLU A 365 21.61 -12.15 -6.41
CA GLU A 365 22.36 -12.70 -7.54
C GLU A 365 22.60 -14.20 -7.43
N ARG A 366 22.84 -14.73 -6.22
CA ARG A 366 23.31 -16.10 -6.00
C ARG A 366 22.92 -16.68 -4.65
N ASP A 367 23.22 -17.95 -4.45
CA ASP A 367 23.15 -18.60 -3.15
C ASP A 367 24.31 -18.12 -2.28
N CYS A 368 24.08 -17.10 -1.46
CA CYS A 368 25.10 -16.49 -0.62
C CYS A 368 25.03 -16.93 0.85
N GLY A 369 24.04 -17.74 1.22
CA GLY A 369 23.82 -18.20 2.59
C GLY A 369 23.16 -17.18 3.52
N CYS A 370 22.80 -15.97 3.03
CA CYS A 370 22.04 -15.00 3.82
C CYS A 370 20.57 -15.40 3.84
N ALA A 371 20.16 -16.20 4.83
CA ALA A 371 18.79 -16.65 5.05
C ALA A 371 18.32 -16.24 6.44
N SER A 372 17.03 -15.98 6.61
CA SER A 372 16.36 -15.79 7.90
C SER A 372 15.81 -17.12 8.45
N GLU A 373 15.44 -18.06 7.57
CA GLU A 373 14.93 -19.38 7.92
C GLU A 373 16.01 -20.46 7.72
N SER A 374 16.22 -21.29 8.74
CA SER A 374 17.15 -22.40 8.66
C SER A 374 16.56 -23.56 7.84
N GLY A 375 17.40 -24.20 7.02
CA GLY A 375 17.03 -25.41 6.27
C GLY A 375 16.55 -25.18 4.84
N LEU A 376 16.31 -23.93 4.40
CA LEU A 376 15.96 -23.60 3.03
C LEU A 376 17.20 -23.19 2.24
N HIS A 377 17.34 -23.70 1.02
CA HIS A 377 18.41 -23.29 0.12
C HIS A 377 18.01 -22.08 -0.73
N GLN A 378 19.01 -21.39 -1.29
CA GLN A 378 18.80 -20.21 -2.14
C GLN A 378 19.36 -20.45 -3.56
N LYS A 379 19.49 -21.71 -3.96
CA LYS A 379 20.03 -22.13 -5.26
C LYS A 379 19.23 -21.61 -6.45
N TRP A 380 17.95 -21.30 -6.25
CA TRP A 380 17.06 -20.71 -7.26
C TRP A 380 17.42 -19.28 -7.67
N ARG A 381 18.15 -18.54 -6.81
CA ARG A 381 18.43 -17.10 -7.03
C ARG A 381 19.27 -16.84 -8.28
N GLN A 382 20.32 -17.61 -8.49
CA GLN A 382 21.20 -17.41 -9.65
C GLN A 382 20.53 -17.79 -10.96
N PRO A 383 19.89 -18.95 -11.14
CA PRO A 383 19.16 -19.28 -12.36
C PRO A 383 18.06 -18.28 -12.67
N LEU A 384 17.28 -17.84 -11.65
CA LEU A 384 16.27 -16.81 -11.83
C LEU A 384 16.89 -15.51 -12.35
N ARG A 385 17.99 -15.03 -11.74
CA ARG A 385 18.69 -13.81 -12.17
C ARG A 385 19.17 -13.94 -13.62
N GLN A 386 19.72 -15.08 -13.99
CA GLN A 386 20.19 -15.34 -15.35
C GLN A 386 19.04 -15.38 -16.36
N ALA A 387 17.92 -16.03 -16.02
CA ALA A 387 16.73 -16.08 -16.86
C ALA A 387 16.13 -14.68 -17.10
N LEU A 388 16.01 -13.88 -16.04
CA LEU A 388 15.48 -12.51 -16.16
C LEU A 388 16.46 -11.56 -16.86
N ASN A 389 17.78 -11.70 -16.67
CA ASN A 389 18.76 -10.92 -17.41
C ASN A 389 18.69 -11.22 -18.91
N TRP A 390 18.63 -12.51 -19.27
CA TRP A 390 18.43 -12.90 -20.67
C TRP A 390 17.13 -12.31 -21.24
N LEU A 391 16.04 -12.43 -20.53
CA LEU A 391 14.74 -11.88 -20.95
C LEU A 391 14.83 -10.36 -21.15
N ARG A 392 15.39 -9.62 -20.19
CA ARG A 392 15.60 -8.16 -20.29
C ARG A 392 16.36 -7.78 -21.56
N ASP A 393 17.45 -8.50 -21.85
CA ASP A 393 18.31 -8.20 -23.01
C ASP A 393 17.56 -8.45 -24.31
N ARG A 394 16.83 -9.58 -24.40
CA ARG A 394 15.95 -9.87 -25.58
C ARG A 394 14.85 -8.83 -25.75
N LEU A 395 14.17 -8.45 -24.66
CA LEU A 395 13.14 -7.39 -24.68
C LEU A 395 13.73 -6.04 -25.09
N GLY A 396 14.97 -5.75 -24.69
CA GLY A 396 15.70 -4.54 -25.10
C GLY A 396 15.95 -4.51 -26.62
N GLU A 397 16.41 -5.64 -27.20
CA GLU A 397 16.65 -5.78 -28.64
C GLU A 397 15.33 -5.62 -29.43
N VAL A 398 14.26 -6.29 -28.98
CA VAL A 398 12.92 -6.18 -29.60
C VAL A 398 12.43 -4.72 -29.55
N TYR A 399 12.55 -4.07 -28.38
CA TYR A 399 12.16 -2.68 -28.20
C TYR A 399 12.90 -1.77 -29.16
N GLU A 400 14.22 -1.78 -29.15
CA GLU A 400 15.05 -0.91 -29.99
C GLU A 400 14.76 -1.12 -31.48
N SER A 401 14.70 -2.37 -31.93
CA SER A 401 14.43 -2.72 -33.33
C SER A 401 13.05 -2.24 -33.81
N LYS A 402 12.00 -2.43 -32.99
CA LYS A 402 10.63 -2.12 -33.43
C LYS A 402 10.29 -0.65 -33.24
N VAL A 403 10.63 -0.07 -32.07
CA VAL A 403 10.22 1.27 -31.71
C VAL A 403 10.95 2.35 -32.53
N SER A 404 12.17 2.07 -33.03
CA SER A 404 12.93 2.98 -33.90
C SER A 404 12.20 3.33 -35.21
N THR A 405 11.22 2.52 -35.62
CA THR A 405 10.36 2.82 -36.79
C THR A 405 9.30 3.88 -36.48
N TYR A 406 9.01 4.10 -35.22
CA TYR A 406 7.96 4.98 -34.71
C TYR A 406 8.49 6.21 -33.99
N LEU A 407 9.54 6.04 -33.17
CA LEU A 407 10.09 7.08 -32.32
C LEU A 407 11.50 7.49 -32.77
N ARG A 408 11.88 8.75 -32.52
CA ARG A 408 13.17 9.34 -32.93
C ARG A 408 14.33 8.75 -32.15
N ASP A 409 14.19 8.67 -30.83
CA ASP A 409 15.15 8.10 -29.90
C ASP A 409 14.39 7.14 -28.96
N PRO A 410 14.57 5.82 -29.13
CA PRO A 410 13.91 4.81 -28.31
C PRO A 410 14.15 4.98 -26.81
N TRP A 411 15.39 5.23 -26.43
CA TRP A 411 15.76 5.20 -25.03
C TRP A 411 15.43 6.51 -24.30
N ALA A 412 15.55 7.64 -24.96
CA ALA A 412 15.03 8.89 -24.45
C ALA A 412 13.50 8.86 -24.28
N ALA A 413 12.79 8.20 -25.19
CA ALA A 413 11.34 7.99 -25.09
C ALA A 413 11.01 7.07 -23.89
N ARG A 414 11.77 5.97 -23.66
CA ARG A 414 11.58 5.13 -22.48
C ARG A 414 11.78 5.91 -21.19
N ASP A 415 12.82 6.73 -21.11
CA ASP A 415 13.09 7.54 -19.92
C ASP A 415 11.97 8.56 -19.66
N ALA A 416 11.42 9.16 -20.70
CA ALA A 416 10.30 10.12 -20.61
C ALA A 416 8.94 9.43 -20.38
N TYR A 417 8.82 8.12 -20.56
CA TYR A 417 7.56 7.39 -20.40
C TYR A 417 7.03 7.42 -18.98
N ILE A 418 7.84 7.76 -18.00
CA ILE A 418 7.41 7.99 -16.61
C ILE A 418 6.27 9.01 -16.52
N ASP A 419 6.25 10.03 -17.36
CA ASP A 419 5.19 11.02 -17.40
C ASP A 419 3.83 10.39 -17.76
N VAL A 420 3.83 9.37 -18.63
CA VAL A 420 2.62 8.62 -18.99
C VAL A 420 2.25 7.61 -17.90
N ILE A 421 3.23 6.95 -17.27
CA ILE A 421 2.98 6.05 -16.13
C ILE A 421 2.28 6.80 -14.99
N LEU A 422 2.70 8.03 -14.71
CA LEU A 422 2.16 8.87 -13.64
C LEU A 422 0.85 9.60 -14.02
N ASP A 423 0.55 9.73 -15.31
CA ASP A 423 -0.69 10.35 -15.83
C ASP A 423 -1.09 9.70 -17.17
N ARG A 424 -2.01 8.73 -17.09
CA ARG A 424 -2.50 7.96 -18.26
C ARG A 424 -3.63 8.64 -19.03
N THR A 425 -3.85 9.93 -18.81
CA THR A 425 -4.87 10.67 -19.57
C THR A 425 -4.54 10.69 -21.07
N PRO A 426 -5.55 10.64 -21.97
CA PRO A 426 -5.31 10.74 -23.40
C PRO A 426 -4.47 11.95 -23.80
N LYS A 427 -4.69 13.09 -23.12
CA LYS A 427 -3.92 14.33 -23.35
C LYS A 427 -2.42 14.15 -23.05
N GLN A 428 -2.06 13.44 -21.99
CA GLN A 428 -0.66 13.20 -21.64
C GLN A 428 -0.01 12.21 -22.60
N ILE A 429 -0.75 11.16 -23.02
CA ILE A 429 -0.30 10.21 -24.05
C ILE A 429 -0.04 10.94 -25.37
N ASP A 430 -0.96 11.79 -25.81
CA ASP A 430 -0.78 12.59 -27.04
C ASP A 430 0.42 13.52 -26.96
N ARG A 431 0.61 14.19 -25.81
CA ARG A 431 1.79 15.07 -25.57
C ARG A 431 3.10 14.29 -25.67
N PHE A 432 3.15 13.11 -25.04
CA PHE A 432 4.30 12.22 -25.07
C PHE A 432 4.62 11.79 -26.52
N LEU A 433 3.61 11.32 -27.25
CA LEU A 433 3.77 10.88 -28.62
C LEU A 433 4.21 12.04 -29.54
N GLN A 434 3.64 13.22 -29.40
CA GLN A 434 4.08 14.42 -30.15
C GLN A 434 5.54 14.77 -29.92
N ALA A 435 6.02 14.63 -28.68
CA ALA A 435 7.41 14.91 -28.31
C ALA A 435 8.40 13.89 -28.89
N HIS A 436 8.04 12.62 -29.02
CA HIS A 436 8.98 11.54 -29.32
C HIS A 436 8.79 10.87 -30.69
N ARG A 437 7.61 10.97 -31.33
CA ARG A 437 7.36 10.33 -32.64
C ARG A 437 8.28 10.87 -33.74
N SER A 438 8.73 9.99 -34.63
CA SER A 438 9.51 10.35 -35.81
C SER A 438 8.63 10.85 -36.97
N ARG A 439 7.37 10.45 -36.99
CA ARG A 439 6.31 10.77 -37.99
C ARG A 439 4.93 10.67 -37.36
N GLU A 440 3.91 11.06 -38.07
CA GLU A 440 2.53 10.77 -37.64
C GLU A 440 2.28 9.26 -37.55
N LEU A 441 1.65 8.84 -36.45
CA LEU A 441 1.33 7.43 -36.17
C LEU A 441 -0.15 7.16 -36.43
N ARG A 442 -0.43 6.01 -36.98
CA ARG A 442 -1.79 5.47 -37.08
C ARG A 442 -2.26 4.93 -35.73
N ALA A 443 -3.56 4.76 -35.56
CA ALA A 443 -4.12 4.28 -34.29
C ALA A 443 -3.53 2.94 -33.82
N ASN A 444 -3.36 1.98 -34.73
CA ASN A 444 -2.72 0.70 -34.40
C ASN A 444 -1.22 0.85 -34.05
N GLU A 445 -0.51 1.78 -34.70
CA GLU A 445 0.90 2.05 -34.40
C GLU A 445 1.07 2.72 -33.01
N VAL A 446 0.09 3.53 -32.61
CA VAL A 446 0.05 4.08 -31.23
C VAL A 446 -0.08 2.95 -30.21
N VAL A 447 -0.96 1.98 -30.46
CA VAL A 447 -1.10 0.79 -29.58
C VAL A 447 0.22 0.02 -29.51
N ASP A 448 0.89 -0.22 -30.65
CA ASP A 448 2.16 -0.94 -30.68
C ASP A 448 3.27 -0.19 -29.92
N VAL A 449 3.35 1.13 -30.06
CA VAL A 449 4.29 1.96 -29.28
C VAL A 449 4.02 1.85 -27.77
N LEU A 450 2.76 1.94 -27.35
CA LEU A 450 2.41 1.83 -25.92
C LEU A 450 2.67 0.41 -25.39
N ARG A 451 2.39 -0.64 -26.18
CA ARG A 451 2.73 -2.02 -25.81
C ARG A 451 4.24 -2.20 -25.61
N LEU A 452 5.05 -1.65 -26.51
CA LEU A 452 6.51 -1.73 -26.41
C LEU A 452 7.06 -0.96 -25.20
N LEU A 453 6.47 0.18 -24.85
CA LEU A 453 6.84 0.94 -23.65
C LEU A 453 6.38 0.26 -22.37
N GLU A 454 5.18 -0.32 -22.33
CA GLU A 454 4.71 -1.13 -21.19
C GLU A 454 5.51 -2.44 -21.06
N MET A 455 5.96 -3.03 -22.15
CA MET A 455 6.91 -4.14 -22.15
C MET A 455 8.19 -3.75 -21.40
N GLN A 456 8.75 -2.57 -21.70
CA GLN A 456 9.93 -2.04 -21.00
C GLN A 456 9.64 -1.70 -19.53
N ARG A 457 8.46 -1.16 -19.20
CA ARG A 457 8.03 -0.94 -17.80
C ARG A 457 8.01 -2.26 -17.02
N ASN A 458 7.39 -3.31 -17.57
CA ASN A 458 7.33 -4.62 -16.91
C ASN A 458 8.72 -5.27 -16.84
N SER A 459 9.58 -5.06 -17.82
CA SER A 459 10.99 -5.47 -17.79
C SER A 459 11.77 -4.82 -16.63
N GLN A 460 11.46 -3.59 -16.26
CA GLN A 460 12.04 -2.94 -15.07
C GLN A 460 11.45 -3.52 -13.77
N LEU A 461 10.13 -3.72 -13.70
CA LEU A 461 9.42 -4.23 -12.53
C LEU A 461 9.85 -5.65 -12.13
N MET A 462 10.22 -6.51 -13.09
CA MET A 462 10.67 -7.88 -12.79
C MET A 462 12.00 -7.94 -12.01
N PHE A 463 12.70 -6.81 -11.82
CA PHE A 463 13.92 -6.71 -11.02
C PHE A 463 13.72 -6.07 -9.65
N THR A 464 12.48 -5.88 -9.22
CA THR A 464 12.16 -5.40 -7.86
C THR A 464 12.85 -6.29 -6.82
N SER A 465 13.59 -5.67 -5.89
CA SER A 465 14.49 -6.38 -4.96
C SER A 465 13.80 -7.42 -4.09
N CYS A 466 12.53 -7.19 -3.72
CA CYS A 466 11.74 -8.11 -2.88
C CYS A 466 11.56 -9.50 -3.50
N GLY A 467 11.65 -9.64 -4.83
CA GLY A 467 11.58 -10.95 -5.49
C GLY A 467 12.69 -11.92 -5.11
N TRP A 468 13.83 -11.43 -4.57
CA TRP A 468 14.97 -12.23 -4.10
C TRP A 468 15.18 -12.18 -2.59
N PHE A 469 14.42 -11.37 -1.87
CA PHE A 469 14.68 -11.13 -0.44
C PHE A 469 14.43 -12.37 0.41
N PHE A 470 13.33 -13.07 0.17
CA PHE A 470 12.92 -14.27 0.91
C PHE A 470 13.61 -15.54 0.40
N GLU A 471 13.42 -16.64 1.12
CA GLU A 471 14.14 -17.90 0.88
C GLU A 471 13.50 -18.79 -0.19
N GLU A 472 12.25 -18.48 -0.62
CA GLU A 472 11.52 -19.33 -1.56
C GLU A 472 10.88 -18.54 -2.70
N LEU A 473 11.04 -19.03 -3.94
CA LEU A 473 10.55 -18.40 -5.16
C LEU A 473 9.01 -18.40 -5.28
N SER A 474 8.34 -19.40 -4.72
CA SER A 474 6.86 -19.50 -4.74
C SER A 474 6.14 -18.51 -3.83
N ARG A 475 6.87 -17.72 -3.03
CA ARG A 475 6.28 -16.64 -2.22
C ARG A 475 5.68 -15.54 -3.10
N PRO A 476 4.73 -14.77 -2.56
CA PRO A 476 4.04 -13.74 -3.32
C PRO A 476 4.96 -12.78 -4.09
N GLU A 477 6.10 -12.40 -3.50
CA GLU A 477 7.05 -11.47 -4.08
C GLU A 477 7.80 -12.09 -5.27
N GLY A 478 8.19 -13.38 -5.17
CA GLY A 478 8.80 -14.13 -6.27
C GLY A 478 7.82 -14.36 -7.42
N VAL A 479 6.59 -14.77 -7.11
CA VAL A 479 5.52 -14.91 -8.10
C VAL A 479 5.21 -13.57 -8.79
N GLN A 480 5.25 -12.46 -8.06
CA GLN A 480 4.95 -11.14 -8.61
C GLN A 480 5.98 -10.70 -9.67
N ILE A 481 7.28 -10.91 -9.45
CA ILE A 481 8.27 -10.59 -10.48
C ILE A 481 8.14 -11.48 -11.72
N LEU A 482 7.72 -12.74 -11.54
CA LEU A 482 7.42 -13.64 -12.66
C LEU A 482 6.15 -13.20 -13.43
N ARG A 483 5.14 -12.62 -12.76
CA ARG A 483 3.98 -12.01 -13.42
C ARG A 483 4.36 -10.82 -14.30
N TYR A 484 5.31 -10.00 -13.87
CA TYR A 484 5.85 -8.92 -14.70
C TYR A 484 6.62 -9.46 -15.91
N ALA A 485 7.42 -10.51 -15.72
CA ALA A 485 8.10 -11.18 -16.82
C ALA A 485 7.10 -11.75 -17.84
N ALA A 486 6.03 -12.42 -17.39
CA ALA A 486 4.97 -12.95 -18.25
C ALA A 486 4.28 -11.83 -19.05
N ARG A 487 3.94 -10.71 -18.41
CA ARG A 487 3.33 -9.57 -19.10
C ARG A 487 4.27 -8.95 -20.14
N ALA A 488 5.56 -8.84 -19.84
CA ALA A 488 6.56 -8.35 -20.79
C ALA A 488 6.69 -9.29 -22.01
N ILE A 489 6.69 -10.60 -21.79
CA ILE A 489 6.71 -11.62 -22.86
C ILE A 489 5.49 -11.51 -23.76
N GLU A 490 4.28 -11.43 -23.17
CA GLU A 490 3.03 -11.29 -23.92
C GLU A 490 3.04 -10.03 -24.77
N LEU A 491 3.42 -8.87 -24.20
CA LEU A 491 3.49 -7.61 -24.94
C LEU A 491 4.52 -7.64 -26.09
N ALA A 492 5.62 -8.40 -25.93
CA ALA A 492 6.58 -8.63 -26.99
C ALA A 492 5.95 -9.49 -28.12
N GLY A 493 5.20 -10.51 -27.75
CA GLY A 493 4.45 -11.34 -28.72
C GLY A 493 3.44 -10.52 -29.51
N ASP A 494 2.65 -9.70 -28.85
CA ASP A 494 1.60 -8.86 -29.45
C ASP A 494 2.18 -7.78 -30.38
N ALA A 495 3.27 -7.11 -29.99
CA ALA A 495 3.84 -6.00 -30.75
C ALA A 495 4.85 -6.44 -31.82
N ALA A 496 5.50 -7.59 -31.63
CA ALA A 496 6.61 -8.02 -32.48
C ALA A 496 6.44 -9.42 -33.10
N SER A 497 5.40 -10.17 -32.72
CA SER A 497 5.13 -11.54 -33.15
C SER A 497 6.32 -12.49 -32.85
N ILE A 498 6.89 -12.37 -31.64
CA ILE A 498 8.04 -13.18 -31.19
C ILE A 498 7.62 -14.02 -29.98
N ASP A 499 8.01 -15.29 -29.98
CA ASP A 499 7.88 -16.16 -28.80
C ASP A 499 9.17 -16.11 -27.95
N LEU A 500 9.06 -15.62 -26.72
CA LEU A 500 10.10 -15.61 -25.72
C LEU A 500 9.77 -16.54 -24.54
N GLU A 501 8.54 -17.03 -24.44
CA GLU A 501 8.10 -17.82 -23.29
C GLU A 501 8.77 -19.17 -23.24
N THR A 502 8.89 -19.85 -24.38
CA THR A 502 9.48 -21.20 -24.47
C THR A 502 10.91 -21.20 -23.91
N GLU A 503 11.80 -20.34 -24.42
CA GLU A 503 13.18 -20.25 -23.96
C GLU A 503 13.29 -19.73 -22.52
N PHE A 504 12.40 -18.81 -22.09
CA PHE A 504 12.33 -18.33 -20.73
C PHE A 504 12.03 -19.45 -19.75
N LEU A 505 11.05 -20.31 -20.05
CA LEU A 505 10.69 -21.47 -19.22
C LEU A 505 11.82 -22.50 -19.12
N GLU A 506 12.55 -22.79 -20.22
CA GLU A 506 13.70 -23.68 -20.19
C GLU A 506 14.79 -23.18 -19.24
N ARG A 507 15.03 -21.87 -19.18
CA ARG A 507 15.96 -21.24 -18.25
C ARG A 507 15.46 -21.26 -16.82
N LEU A 508 14.17 -20.97 -16.63
CA LEU A 508 13.52 -20.91 -15.32
C LEU A 508 13.41 -22.30 -14.66
N GLN A 509 13.35 -23.37 -15.45
CA GLN A 509 13.40 -24.75 -14.97
C GLN A 509 14.68 -25.07 -14.18
N GLN A 510 15.74 -24.30 -14.39
CA GLN A 510 16.99 -24.45 -13.65
C GLN A 510 16.95 -23.85 -12.23
N ALA A 511 15.87 -23.16 -11.84
CA ALA A 511 15.68 -22.57 -10.53
C ALA A 511 14.94 -23.55 -9.62
N PRO A 512 15.63 -24.33 -8.75
CA PRO A 512 14.98 -25.32 -7.91
C PRO A 512 14.19 -24.65 -6.80
N SER A 513 12.94 -25.07 -6.58
CA SER A 513 12.11 -24.65 -5.45
C SER A 513 12.41 -25.48 -4.20
N ASN A 514 12.27 -24.88 -3.00
CA ASN A 514 12.22 -25.62 -1.75
C ASN A 514 10.85 -26.29 -1.50
N CYS A 515 9.83 -25.95 -2.29
CA CYS A 515 8.50 -26.50 -2.20
C CYS A 515 8.40 -27.71 -3.16
N GLU A 516 8.19 -28.90 -2.60
CA GLU A 516 8.07 -30.15 -3.37
C GLU A 516 6.93 -30.13 -4.38
N GLU A 517 5.86 -29.38 -4.10
CA GLU A 517 4.70 -29.22 -4.98
C GLU A 517 5.09 -28.67 -6.36
N TYR A 518 6.05 -27.75 -6.40
CA TYR A 518 6.46 -27.10 -7.65
C TYR A 518 7.73 -27.70 -8.26
N GLY A 519 8.68 -28.11 -7.43
CA GLY A 519 9.96 -28.62 -7.89
C GLY A 519 10.89 -27.57 -8.49
N ASP A 520 10.41 -26.73 -9.42
CA ASP A 520 11.21 -25.70 -10.08
C ASP A 520 10.41 -24.42 -10.43
N GLY A 521 11.14 -23.39 -10.87
CA GLY A 521 10.55 -22.09 -11.20
C GLY A 521 9.62 -22.10 -12.42
N ALA A 522 9.84 -23.01 -13.38
CA ALA A 522 8.94 -23.12 -14.55
C ALA A 522 7.57 -23.68 -14.13
N GLU A 523 7.53 -24.58 -13.17
CA GLU A 523 6.26 -25.10 -12.66
C GLU A 523 5.54 -24.05 -11.79
N ILE A 524 6.26 -23.27 -10.97
CA ILE A 524 5.69 -22.11 -10.29
C ILE A 524 5.06 -21.13 -11.32
N TYR A 525 5.76 -20.87 -12.42
CA TYR A 525 5.25 -20.00 -13.47
C TYR A 525 3.93 -20.56 -14.07
N ARG A 526 3.89 -21.84 -14.43
CA ARG A 526 2.70 -22.47 -15.02
C ARG A 526 1.51 -22.43 -14.07
N GLN A 527 1.71 -22.75 -12.80
CA GLN A 527 0.59 -22.87 -11.84
C GLN A 527 0.14 -21.54 -11.24
N ARG A 528 1.09 -20.60 -10.97
CA ARG A 528 0.82 -19.39 -10.19
C ARG A 528 0.82 -18.12 -11.03
N VAL A 529 1.44 -18.11 -12.19
CA VAL A 529 1.54 -16.93 -13.05
C VAL A 529 0.53 -16.97 -14.17
N LEU A 530 0.44 -18.07 -14.94
CA LEU A 530 -0.49 -18.17 -16.08
C LEU A 530 -1.96 -18.03 -15.65
N SER A 531 -2.31 -18.51 -14.44
CA SER A 531 -3.67 -18.36 -13.88
C SER A 531 -4.06 -16.91 -13.58
N ALA A 532 -3.08 -16.03 -13.40
CA ALA A 532 -3.30 -14.61 -13.11
C ALA A 532 -3.44 -13.73 -14.37
N ILE A 533 -3.24 -14.29 -15.56
CA ILE A 533 -3.39 -13.57 -16.84
C ILE A 533 -4.86 -13.14 -17.03
N VAL A 534 -5.05 -11.88 -17.36
CA VAL A 534 -6.38 -11.30 -17.62
C VAL A 534 -6.44 -10.77 -19.03
N SER A 535 -7.07 -11.53 -19.92
CA SER A 535 -7.29 -11.11 -21.31
C SER A 535 -8.51 -10.18 -21.46
N PRO A 536 -8.60 -9.38 -22.55
CA PRO A 536 -9.80 -8.58 -22.85
C PRO A 536 -11.10 -9.40 -22.92
N ARG A 537 -11.01 -10.69 -23.36
CA ARG A 537 -12.15 -11.61 -23.34
C ARG A 537 -12.60 -11.96 -21.92
N ARG A 538 -11.65 -12.13 -20.98
CA ARG A 538 -11.97 -12.37 -19.57
C ARG A 538 -12.63 -11.15 -18.93
N ILE A 539 -12.24 -9.93 -19.31
CA ILE A 539 -12.92 -8.69 -18.90
C ILE A 539 -14.35 -8.64 -19.47
N ALA A 540 -14.54 -8.98 -20.75
CA ALA A 540 -15.87 -9.05 -21.34
C ALA A 540 -16.76 -10.09 -20.65
N ALA A 541 -16.22 -11.27 -20.31
CA ALA A 541 -16.94 -12.31 -19.58
C ALA A 541 -17.31 -11.85 -18.16
N HIS A 542 -16.40 -11.17 -17.48
CA HIS A 542 -16.64 -10.56 -16.19
C HIS A 542 -17.82 -9.57 -16.24
N TYR A 543 -17.83 -8.65 -17.21
CA TYR A 543 -18.93 -7.73 -17.43
C TYR A 543 -20.25 -8.48 -17.70
N ALA A 544 -20.22 -9.45 -18.61
CA ALA A 544 -21.39 -10.20 -19.03
C ALA A 544 -22.05 -10.95 -17.85
N ILE A 545 -21.27 -11.65 -17.02
CA ILE A 545 -21.79 -12.38 -15.87
C ILE A 545 -22.32 -11.40 -14.81
N LYS A 546 -21.56 -10.36 -14.48
CA LYS A 546 -21.95 -9.37 -13.46
C LYS A 546 -23.22 -8.59 -13.89
N SER A 547 -23.40 -8.34 -15.18
CA SER A 547 -24.56 -7.65 -15.73
C SER A 547 -25.89 -8.39 -15.50
N LEU A 548 -25.86 -9.70 -15.20
CA LEU A 548 -27.06 -10.46 -14.83
C LEU A 548 -27.62 -10.05 -13.47
N PHE A 549 -26.78 -9.53 -12.57
CA PHE A 549 -27.12 -9.21 -11.19
C PHE A 549 -27.15 -7.71 -10.90
N SER A 550 -26.46 -6.92 -11.69
CA SER A 550 -26.32 -5.48 -11.48
C SER A 550 -26.65 -4.73 -12.77
N SER A 551 -27.32 -3.59 -12.67
CA SER A 551 -27.50 -2.68 -13.80
C SER A 551 -26.24 -1.85 -13.97
N PHE A 552 -25.55 -2.01 -15.10
CA PHE A 552 -24.49 -1.11 -15.51
C PHE A 552 -25.05 0.10 -16.29
N SER A 553 -24.34 1.22 -16.20
CA SER A 553 -24.45 2.29 -17.19
C SER A 553 -23.95 1.76 -18.53
N ARG A 554 -24.29 2.44 -19.64
CA ARG A 554 -23.80 2.09 -21.00
C ARG A 554 -22.28 1.94 -21.05
N GLU A 555 -21.57 2.65 -20.21
CA GLU A 555 -20.12 2.58 -20.04
C GLU A 555 -19.80 2.19 -18.59
N ALA A 556 -18.95 1.20 -18.42
CA ALA A 556 -18.48 0.71 -17.13
C ALA A 556 -16.95 0.68 -17.09
N GLN A 557 -16.38 1.14 -15.97
CA GLN A 557 -14.95 0.97 -15.68
C GLN A 557 -14.74 -0.34 -14.95
N ILE A 558 -13.92 -1.22 -15.51
CA ILE A 558 -13.50 -2.47 -14.89
C ILE A 558 -11.97 -2.44 -14.78
N TYR A 559 -11.46 -2.03 -13.64
CA TYR A 559 -10.01 -1.82 -13.40
C TYR A 559 -9.40 -0.89 -14.47
N SER A 560 -8.35 -1.35 -15.16
CA SER A 560 -7.69 -0.62 -16.26
C SER A 560 -8.44 -0.68 -17.60
N TYR A 561 -9.67 -1.22 -17.63
CA TYR A 561 -10.45 -1.32 -18.86
C TYR A 561 -11.75 -0.53 -18.79
N THR A 562 -12.07 0.14 -19.89
CA THR A 562 -13.40 0.69 -20.12
C THR A 562 -14.20 -0.28 -20.99
N VAL A 563 -15.39 -0.65 -20.54
CA VAL A 563 -16.30 -1.54 -21.27
C VAL A 563 -17.52 -0.75 -21.67
N GLU A 564 -17.74 -0.55 -22.98
CA GLU A 564 -18.92 0.13 -23.53
C GLU A 564 -19.85 -0.89 -24.17
N GLN A 565 -21.12 -0.85 -23.79
CA GLN A 565 -22.18 -1.64 -24.44
C GLN A 565 -22.61 -0.95 -25.73
N LEU A 566 -22.43 -1.64 -26.86
CA LEU A 566 -22.72 -1.12 -28.20
C LEU A 566 -24.15 -1.38 -28.67
N ASP A 567 -24.87 -2.34 -28.07
CA ASP A 567 -26.25 -2.61 -28.37
C ASP A 567 -27.19 -1.57 -27.76
N ALA A 568 -28.39 -1.44 -28.34
CA ALA A 568 -29.41 -0.52 -27.85
C ALA A 568 -29.85 -0.89 -26.41
N ASP A 569 -29.93 0.07 -25.56
CA ASP A 569 -30.41 0.23 -24.18
C ASP A 569 -30.62 -0.97 -23.21
N VAL A 570 -30.81 -2.20 -23.71
CA VAL A 570 -30.91 -3.42 -22.87
C VAL A 570 -30.27 -4.57 -23.61
N PRO A 571 -29.34 -5.35 -22.98
CA PRO A 571 -28.89 -6.60 -23.57
C PRO A 571 -30.12 -7.49 -23.85
N HIS A 572 -30.15 -8.14 -25.00
CA HIS A 572 -31.21 -9.12 -25.31
C HIS A 572 -31.22 -10.19 -24.22
N ARG A 573 -32.18 -10.12 -23.32
CA ARG A 573 -32.29 -11.00 -22.14
C ARG A 573 -33.65 -11.68 -22.12
N ALA A 574 -33.63 -12.97 -21.94
CA ALA A 574 -34.84 -13.75 -21.71
C ALA A 574 -34.64 -14.69 -20.49
N THR A 575 -35.67 -14.77 -19.66
CA THR A 575 -35.67 -15.63 -18.47
C THR A 575 -36.86 -16.59 -18.55
N ILE A 576 -36.61 -17.91 -18.45
CA ILE A 576 -37.63 -18.95 -18.47
C ILE A 576 -37.36 -19.92 -17.31
N GLY A 577 -38.36 -20.14 -16.43
CA GLY A 577 -38.28 -21.12 -15.35
C GLY A 577 -37.11 -20.92 -14.38
N GLY A 578 -36.55 -19.69 -14.29
CA GLY A 578 -35.40 -19.40 -13.44
C GLY A 578 -34.06 -19.38 -14.21
N ASP A 579 -34.02 -19.86 -15.45
CA ASP A 579 -32.82 -19.77 -16.31
C ASP A 579 -32.77 -18.42 -17.03
N THR A 580 -31.59 -17.87 -17.22
CA THR A 580 -31.43 -16.60 -17.91
C THR A 580 -30.42 -16.74 -19.04
N LEU A 581 -30.83 -16.36 -20.26
CA LEU A 581 -29.92 -16.18 -21.40
C LEU A 581 -29.77 -14.70 -21.68
N ALA A 582 -28.53 -14.21 -21.83
CA ALA A 582 -28.25 -12.87 -22.28
C ALA A 582 -27.23 -12.88 -23.42
N LEU A 583 -27.40 -12.00 -24.38
CA LEU A 583 -26.51 -11.77 -25.52
C LEU A 583 -26.26 -10.28 -25.66
N GLY A 584 -25.02 -9.88 -25.95
CA GLY A 584 -24.68 -8.47 -26.14
C GLY A 584 -23.37 -8.26 -26.88
N ARG A 585 -23.16 -7.02 -27.33
CA ARG A 585 -21.93 -6.57 -27.99
C ARG A 585 -21.24 -5.50 -27.16
N LEU A 586 -19.94 -5.66 -26.96
CA LEU A 586 -19.11 -4.82 -26.10
C LEU A 586 -17.89 -4.29 -26.85
N LEU A 587 -17.56 -3.04 -26.61
CA LEU A 587 -16.24 -2.50 -26.89
C LEU A 587 -15.42 -2.49 -25.60
N VAL A 588 -14.38 -3.30 -25.54
CA VAL A 588 -13.44 -3.38 -24.39
C VAL A 588 -12.18 -2.62 -24.76
N LYS A 589 -11.89 -1.54 -24.04
CA LYS A 589 -10.74 -0.68 -24.30
C LYS A 589 -9.81 -0.65 -23.09
N SER A 590 -8.49 -0.91 -23.30
CA SER A 590 -7.46 -0.77 -22.29
C SER A 590 -7.08 0.71 -22.11
N SER A 591 -7.04 1.21 -20.87
CA SER A 591 -6.51 2.54 -20.56
C SER A 591 -4.98 2.59 -20.62
N ILE A 592 -4.32 1.42 -20.55
CA ILE A 592 -2.86 1.28 -20.54
C ILE A 592 -2.31 1.33 -21.95
N THR A 593 -2.74 0.40 -22.82
CA THR A 593 -2.24 0.24 -24.18
C THR A 593 -3.08 0.93 -25.25
N GLN A 594 -4.25 1.46 -24.87
CA GLN A 594 -5.27 2.04 -25.76
C GLN A 594 -5.82 1.06 -26.81
N GLU A 595 -5.50 -0.22 -26.71
CA GLU A 595 -6.09 -1.25 -27.56
C GLU A 595 -7.60 -1.37 -27.33
N SER A 596 -8.32 -1.71 -28.39
CA SER A 596 -9.78 -1.84 -28.36
C SER A 596 -10.20 -3.15 -29.02
N HIS A 597 -11.10 -3.88 -28.37
CA HIS A 597 -11.64 -5.15 -28.82
C HIS A 597 -13.16 -5.05 -28.95
N ASP A 598 -13.66 -5.27 -30.14
CA ASP A 598 -15.10 -5.35 -30.46
C ASP A 598 -15.54 -6.81 -30.32
N LEU A 599 -16.24 -7.13 -29.23
CA LEU A 599 -16.57 -8.49 -28.82
C LEU A 599 -18.07 -8.67 -28.69
N ILE A 600 -18.55 -9.92 -28.91
CA ILE A 600 -19.88 -10.34 -28.50
C ILE A 600 -19.77 -11.36 -27.36
N TYR A 601 -20.77 -11.34 -26.50
CA TYR A 601 -20.92 -12.34 -25.44
C TYR A 601 -22.26 -13.02 -25.52
N GLY A 602 -22.27 -14.30 -25.12
CA GLY A 602 -23.48 -15.05 -24.80
C GLY A 602 -23.30 -15.65 -23.41
N VAL A 603 -24.23 -15.36 -22.48
CA VAL A 603 -24.19 -15.94 -21.14
C VAL A 603 -25.49 -16.65 -20.82
N LEU A 604 -25.37 -17.93 -20.43
CA LEU A 604 -26.46 -18.77 -19.97
C LEU A 604 -26.28 -19.08 -18.47
N HIS A 605 -27.24 -18.68 -17.65
CA HIS A 605 -27.29 -18.96 -16.22
C HIS A 605 -28.42 -19.95 -15.96
N LEU A 606 -28.08 -21.13 -15.47
CA LEU A 606 -29.01 -22.25 -15.24
C LEU A 606 -29.48 -22.33 -13.78
N GLY A 607 -29.26 -21.27 -13.03
CA GLY A 607 -29.58 -21.19 -11.61
C GLY A 607 -28.38 -21.51 -10.70
N GLY A 608 -28.37 -20.97 -9.49
CA GLY A 608 -27.27 -21.16 -8.55
C GLY A 608 -25.89 -20.75 -9.12
N TRP A 609 -24.95 -21.68 -9.12
CA TRP A 609 -23.54 -21.46 -9.52
C TRP A 609 -23.25 -21.79 -11.00
N ASP A 610 -24.26 -22.23 -11.75
CA ASP A 610 -24.07 -22.77 -13.10
C ASP A 610 -24.16 -21.68 -14.15
N PHE A 611 -22.98 -21.18 -14.55
CA PHE A 611 -22.79 -20.15 -15.58
C PHE A 611 -21.99 -20.70 -16.73
N HIS A 612 -22.49 -20.44 -17.95
CA HIS A 612 -21.78 -20.67 -19.21
C HIS A 612 -21.72 -19.35 -19.97
N CYS A 613 -20.59 -18.69 -19.91
CA CYS A 613 -20.35 -17.44 -20.63
C CYS A 613 -19.33 -17.68 -21.74
N CYS A 614 -19.66 -17.33 -22.95
CA CYS A 614 -18.80 -17.44 -24.13
C CYS A 614 -18.55 -16.06 -24.74
N ILE A 615 -17.33 -15.83 -25.23
CA ILE A 615 -16.90 -14.55 -25.81
C ILE A 615 -16.22 -14.81 -27.14
N GLN A 616 -16.56 -13.99 -28.16
CA GLN A 616 -15.85 -14.02 -29.46
C GLN A 616 -15.77 -12.61 -30.06
N PRO A 617 -14.86 -12.37 -31.04
CA PRO A 617 -14.85 -11.16 -31.84
C PRO A 617 -16.20 -10.93 -32.52
N PHE A 618 -16.60 -9.67 -32.69
CA PHE A 618 -17.82 -9.33 -33.40
C PHE A 618 -17.77 -9.82 -34.87
N PRO A 619 -18.66 -10.72 -35.26
CA PRO A 619 -18.59 -11.37 -36.58
C PRO A 619 -19.25 -10.58 -37.71
N GLY A 620 -19.68 -9.36 -37.43
CA GLY A 620 -20.50 -8.50 -38.31
C GLY A 620 -21.99 -8.60 -37.99
N GLN A 621 -22.73 -7.54 -38.35
CA GLN A 621 -24.12 -7.34 -37.92
C GLN A 621 -25.06 -8.48 -38.30
N ARG A 622 -25.01 -8.93 -39.59
CA ARG A 622 -25.88 -9.99 -40.08
C ARG A 622 -25.66 -11.31 -39.36
N ARG A 623 -24.39 -11.69 -39.14
CA ARG A 623 -24.06 -12.93 -38.41
C ARG A 623 -24.46 -12.84 -36.94
N TYR A 624 -24.33 -11.68 -36.32
CA TYR A 624 -24.78 -11.43 -34.97
C TYR A 624 -26.29 -11.60 -34.80
N GLU A 625 -27.09 -11.07 -35.74
CA GLU A 625 -28.56 -11.24 -35.79
C GLU A 625 -28.95 -12.73 -35.97
N ASP A 626 -28.22 -13.48 -36.82
CA ASP A 626 -28.43 -14.92 -36.98
C ASP A 626 -28.15 -15.70 -35.67
N ILE A 627 -27.06 -15.37 -34.98
CA ILE A 627 -26.71 -15.95 -33.68
C ILE A 627 -27.81 -15.65 -32.67
N GLN A 628 -28.27 -14.41 -32.61
CA GLN A 628 -29.36 -13.98 -31.74
C GLN A 628 -30.64 -14.80 -32.00
N ALA A 629 -31.07 -14.89 -33.21
CA ALA A 629 -32.29 -15.63 -33.58
C ALA A 629 -32.19 -17.11 -33.19
N ARG A 630 -31.05 -17.76 -33.40
CA ARG A 630 -30.83 -19.15 -33.01
C ARG A 630 -30.83 -19.37 -31.52
N LEU A 631 -30.11 -18.55 -30.75
CA LEU A 631 -30.01 -18.70 -29.31
C LEU A 631 -31.36 -18.50 -28.63
N PHE A 632 -32.06 -17.44 -28.99
CA PHE A 632 -33.39 -17.15 -28.40
C PHE A 632 -34.47 -18.10 -28.88
N GLY A 633 -34.32 -18.73 -30.06
CA GLY A 633 -35.18 -19.77 -30.56
C GLY A 633 -35.08 -21.11 -29.80
N CYS A 634 -34.01 -21.31 -28.99
CA CYS A 634 -33.79 -22.57 -28.26
C CYS A 634 -34.10 -22.46 -26.75
N LEU A 635 -34.69 -21.34 -26.29
CA LEU A 635 -34.87 -21.04 -24.87
C LEU A 635 -35.77 -22.04 -24.11
N ASP A 636 -36.71 -22.70 -24.80
CA ASP A 636 -37.63 -23.67 -24.15
C ASP A 636 -36.94 -24.96 -23.70
N HIS A 637 -35.68 -25.17 -24.14
CA HIS A 637 -34.91 -26.40 -23.81
C HIS A 637 -33.48 -26.07 -23.37
N ARG A 638 -33.19 -26.21 -22.07
CA ARG A 638 -31.86 -25.94 -21.48
C ARG A 638 -30.69 -26.57 -22.24
N ALA A 639 -30.80 -27.86 -22.56
CA ALA A 639 -29.74 -28.57 -23.27
C ALA A 639 -29.51 -28.02 -24.68
N GLN A 640 -30.58 -27.63 -25.38
CA GLN A 640 -30.46 -27.03 -26.72
C GLN A 640 -29.86 -25.62 -26.67
N ALA A 641 -30.21 -24.82 -25.68
CA ALA A 641 -29.63 -23.51 -25.48
C ALA A 641 -28.12 -23.60 -25.22
N ALA A 642 -27.66 -24.52 -24.36
CA ALA A 642 -26.26 -24.77 -24.10
C ALA A 642 -25.47 -25.26 -25.33
N ILE A 643 -26.07 -26.21 -26.08
CA ILE A 643 -25.47 -26.72 -27.35
C ILE A 643 -25.42 -25.61 -28.38
N ALA A 644 -26.47 -24.82 -28.54
CA ALA A 644 -26.49 -23.69 -29.45
C ALA A 644 -25.42 -22.65 -29.10
N LEU A 645 -25.28 -22.30 -27.83
CA LEU A 645 -24.24 -21.38 -27.33
C LEU A 645 -22.85 -21.91 -27.69
N GLN A 646 -22.57 -23.19 -27.40
CA GLN A 646 -21.28 -23.80 -27.71
C GLN A 646 -21.03 -23.91 -29.23
N SER A 647 -22.06 -24.17 -30.03
CA SER A 647 -21.92 -24.25 -31.51
C SER A 647 -21.61 -22.90 -32.16
N GLU A 648 -22.16 -21.80 -31.59
CA GLU A 648 -21.98 -20.46 -32.12
C GLU A 648 -20.68 -19.78 -31.67
N PHE A 649 -20.25 -20.00 -30.40
CA PHE A 649 -19.12 -19.34 -29.79
C PHE A 649 -17.86 -20.21 -29.66
N GLY A 650 -17.97 -21.52 -29.87
CA GLY A 650 -16.87 -22.47 -29.68
C GLY A 650 -16.86 -23.09 -28.28
N ARG A 651 -15.76 -23.82 -27.96
CA ARG A 651 -15.65 -24.60 -26.73
C ARG A 651 -15.07 -23.84 -25.53
N GLU A 652 -14.54 -22.66 -25.77
CA GLU A 652 -13.99 -21.82 -24.71
C GLU A 652 -15.13 -21.12 -23.98
N TYR A 653 -15.27 -21.38 -22.68
CA TYR A 653 -16.31 -20.76 -21.86
C TYR A 653 -15.75 -20.30 -20.53
N TYR A 654 -16.34 -19.25 -20.01
CA TYR A 654 -16.01 -18.64 -18.74
C TYR A 654 -17.12 -18.96 -17.72
N THR A 655 -16.69 -19.24 -16.49
CA THR A 655 -17.58 -19.55 -15.36
C THR A 655 -17.42 -18.50 -14.26
N LEU A 656 -18.07 -18.72 -13.14
CA LEU A 656 -17.92 -17.89 -11.95
C LEU A 656 -16.44 -17.79 -11.48
N ASP A 657 -15.66 -18.87 -11.67
CA ASP A 657 -14.22 -18.88 -11.32
C ASP A 657 -13.36 -17.98 -12.22
N SER A 658 -13.86 -17.65 -13.41
CA SER A 658 -13.20 -16.74 -14.34
C SER A 658 -13.33 -15.27 -13.93
N LEU A 659 -14.24 -14.97 -12.98
CA LEU A 659 -14.41 -13.62 -12.47
C LEU A 659 -13.22 -13.17 -11.62
N ILE A 660 -13.01 -11.87 -11.57
CA ILE A 660 -12.05 -11.24 -10.69
C ILE A 660 -12.54 -11.41 -9.25
N SER A 661 -11.64 -11.78 -8.34
CA SER A 661 -11.96 -12.31 -7.00
C SER A 661 -12.94 -11.47 -6.18
N ARG A 662 -12.82 -10.13 -6.22
CA ARG A 662 -13.68 -9.21 -5.46
C ARG A 662 -15.15 -9.34 -5.88
N ASP A 663 -15.42 -9.23 -7.18
CA ASP A 663 -16.78 -9.29 -7.73
C ASP A 663 -17.36 -10.70 -7.66
N ARG A 664 -16.50 -11.72 -7.76
CA ARG A 664 -16.91 -13.11 -7.52
C ARG A 664 -17.53 -13.29 -6.15
N HIS A 665 -16.88 -12.77 -5.09
CA HIS A 665 -17.42 -12.83 -3.72
C HIS A 665 -18.76 -12.08 -3.57
N GLU A 666 -18.91 -10.95 -4.25
CA GLU A 666 -20.17 -10.19 -4.27
C GLU A 666 -21.30 -11.01 -4.90
N ILE A 667 -21.08 -11.60 -6.07
CA ILE A 667 -22.05 -12.46 -6.74
C ILE A 667 -22.37 -13.70 -5.90
N MET A 668 -21.37 -14.32 -5.28
CA MET A 668 -21.57 -15.45 -4.37
C MET A 668 -22.52 -15.10 -3.21
N ARG A 669 -22.36 -13.94 -2.60
CA ARG A 669 -23.30 -13.45 -1.56
C ARG A 669 -24.72 -13.26 -2.13
N MET A 670 -24.86 -12.67 -3.31
CA MET A 670 -26.17 -12.50 -3.95
C MET A 670 -26.87 -13.83 -4.25
N LEU A 671 -26.15 -14.81 -4.78
CA LEU A 671 -26.67 -16.14 -5.08
C LEU A 671 -27.11 -16.90 -3.83
N THR A 672 -26.38 -16.74 -2.73
CA THR A 672 -26.70 -17.41 -1.46
C THR A 672 -27.77 -16.69 -0.65
N HIS A 673 -28.10 -15.44 -0.96
CA HIS A 673 -29.00 -14.60 -0.16
C HIS A 673 -30.40 -15.24 0.06
N SER A 674 -31.03 -15.80 -0.98
CA SER A 674 -32.35 -16.42 -0.85
C SER A 674 -32.33 -17.69 0.02
N THR A 675 -31.28 -18.50 -0.13
CA THR A 675 -31.05 -19.70 0.68
C THR A 675 -30.81 -19.35 2.14
N LEU A 676 -29.96 -18.36 2.40
CA LEU A 676 -29.72 -17.87 3.76
C LEU A 676 -30.98 -17.27 4.38
N GLY A 677 -31.79 -16.53 3.60
CA GLY A 677 -33.11 -16.05 4.06
C GLY A 677 -34.09 -17.16 4.47
N HIS A 678 -34.07 -18.29 3.73
CA HIS A 678 -34.87 -19.48 4.09
C HIS A 678 -34.36 -20.14 5.38
N LEU A 679 -33.05 -20.35 5.47
CA LEU A 679 -32.41 -20.94 6.66
C LEU A 679 -32.65 -20.08 7.91
N ASN A 680 -32.56 -18.78 7.81
CA ASN A 680 -32.81 -17.85 8.90
C ASN A 680 -34.25 -17.95 9.44
N ARG A 681 -35.25 -18.19 8.58
CA ARG A 681 -36.62 -18.42 9.01
C ARG A 681 -36.77 -19.73 9.81
N LEU A 682 -36.07 -20.79 9.36
CA LEU A 682 -36.07 -22.08 10.05
C LEU A 682 -35.39 -22.00 11.41
N TYR A 683 -34.20 -21.39 11.49
CA TYR A 683 -33.47 -21.16 12.74
C TYR A 683 -34.29 -20.35 13.75
N ARG A 684 -34.95 -19.28 13.29
CA ARG A 684 -35.82 -18.46 14.13
C ARG A 684 -36.97 -19.30 14.72
N LYS A 685 -37.59 -20.19 13.93
CA LYS A 685 -38.64 -21.05 14.40
C LYS A 685 -38.12 -22.04 15.46
N ILE A 686 -37.02 -22.72 15.19
CA ILE A 686 -36.37 -23.62 16.14
C ILE A 686 -36.04 -22.90 17.45
N TYR A 687 -35.48 -21.69 17.37
CA TYR A 687 -35.18 -20.89 18.55
C TYR A 687 -36.43 -20.55 19.37
N GLN A 688 -37.48 -20.07 18.72
CA GLN A 688 -38.74 -19.70 19.39
C GLN A 688 -39.40 -20.89 20.08
N ASP A 689 -39.47 -22.02 19.40
CA ASP A 689 -40.11 -23.25 19.92
C ASP A 689 -39.32 -23.82 21.11
N ASN A 690 -37.99 -23.61 21.19
CA ASN A 690 -37.12 -24.19 22.22
C ASN A 690 -36.54 -23.17 23.22
N TYR A 691 -36.96 -21.92 23.21
CA TYR A 691 -36.34 -20.85 24.02
C TYR A 691 -36.33 -21.20 25.53
N ARG A 692 -37.44 -21.72 26.06
CA ARG A 692 -37.53 -22.12 27.48
C ARG A 692 -36.62 -23.29 27.83
N VAL A 693 -36.42 -24.19 26.89
CA VAL A 693 -35.53 -25.35 27.06
C VAL A 693 -34.07 -24.87 27.09
N LEU A 694 -33.71 -23.97 26.21
CA LEU A 694 -32.38 -23.36 26.19
C LEU A 694 -32.05 -22.70 27.54
N LEU A 695 -32.97 -21.89 28.08
CA LEU A 695 -32.76 -21.24 29.38
C LEU A 695 -32.67 -22.28 30.52
N ALA A 696 -33.41 -23.38 30.46
CA ALA A 696 -33.31 -24.43 31.46
C ALA A 696 -31.94 -25.12 31.45
N PHE A 697 -31.40 -25.46 30.28
CA PHE A 697 -30.06 -26.02 30.15
C PHE A 697 -28.98 -25.09 30.76
N ARG A 698 -29.09 -23.81 30.50
CA ARG A 698 -28.14 -22.81 31.04
C ARG A 698 -28.27 -22.61 32.54
N ARG A 699 -29.50 -22.51 33.05
CA ARG A 699 -29.75 -22.37 34.49
C ARG A 699 -29.21 -23.56 35.30
N ASP A 700 -29.34 -24.74 34.75
CA ASP A 700 -28.93 -25.97 35.41
C ASP A 700 -27.49 -26.37 35.08
N ASP A 701 -26.73 -25.46 34.41
CA ASP A 701 -25.31 -25.62 33.96
C ASP A 701 -25.10 -26.91 33.14
N LEU A 702 -26.09 -27.26 32.32
CA LEU A 702 -26.00 -28.39 31.42
C LEU A 702 -25.55 -27.99 30.04
N PRO A 703 -24.81 -28.86 29.31
CA PRO A 703 -24.39 -28.56 27.93
C PRO A 703 -25.61 -28.45 27.01
N VAL A 704 -25.75 -27.33 26.34
CA VAL A 704 -26.79 -27.10 25.34
C VAL A 704 -26.49 -27.93 24.09
N PRO A 705 -27.48 -28.67 23.52
CA PRO A 705 -27.30 -29.34 22.24
C PRO A 705 -26.84 -28.35 21.15
N ILE A 706 -25.86 -28.79 20.33
CA ILE A 706 -25.17 -27.88 19.36
C ILE A 706 -26.14 -27.31 18.32
N GLU A 707 -27.19 -28.07 17.96
CA GLU A 707 -28.20 -27.63 17.00
C GLU A 707 -29.06 -26.50 17.56
N LEU A 708 -29.42 -26.55 18.85
CA LEU A 708 -30.19 -25.52 19.53
C LEU A 708 -29.33 -24.29 19.80
N GLN A 709 -28.03 -24.47 20.14
CA GLN A 709 -27.08 -23.40 20.31
C GLN A 709 -26.85 -22.65 18.97
N ALA A 710 -26.73 -23.41 17.86
CA ALA A 710 -26.60 -22.83 16.53
C ALA A 710 -27.85 -22.01 16.14
N ALA A 711 -29.07 -22.55 16.41
CA ALA A 711 -30.29 -21.83 16.11
C ALA A 711 -30.46 -20.55 16.92
N ALA A 712 -30.07 -20.55 18.20
CA ALA A 712 -30.04 -19.36 19.04
C ALA A 712 -29.03 -18.32 18.50
N SER A 713 -27.78 -18.73 18.26
CA SER A 713 -26.72 -17.88 17.77
C SER A 713 -27.10 -17.22 16.43
N MET A 714 -27.59 -18.01 15.44
CA MET A 714 -28.01 -17.46 14.14
C MET A 714 -29.19 -16.49 14.27
N THR A 715 -30.17 -16.79 15.15
CA THR A 715 -31.34 -15.92 15.34
C THR A 715 -30.95 -14.59 15.98
N LEU A 716 -30.08 -14.60 17.00
CA LEU A 716 -29.65 -13.40 17.71
C LEU A 716 -28.78 -12.52 16.80
N ASN A 717 -27.86 -13.11 16.03
CA ASN A 717 -27.05 -12.38 15.05
C ASN A 717 -27.91 -11.77 13.93
N GLN A 718 -28.94 -12.47 13.44
CA GLN A 718 -29.90 -11.91 12.49
C GLN A 718 -30.70 -10.74 13.09
N ARG A 719 -31.13 -10.84 14.35
CA ARG A 719 -31.82 -9.73 15.04
C ARG A 719 -30.92 -8.52 15.17
N LEU A 720 -29.64 -8.74 15.51
CA LEU A 720 -28.64 -7.66 15.56
C LEU A 720 -28.49 -6.98 14.19
N ALA A 721 -28.31 -7.75 13.11
CA ALA A 721 -28.17 -7.21 11.76
C ALA A 721 -29.40 -6.35 11.35
N LEU A 722 -30.63 -6.83 11.60
CA LEU A 722 -31.85 -6.08 11.30
C LEU A 722 -31.98 -4.80 12.13
N LEU A 723 -31.55 -4.81 13.39
CA LEU A 723 -31.53 -3.62 14.24
C LEU A 723 -30.50 -2.60 13.73
N MET A 724 -29.33 -3.06 13.29
CA MET A 724 -28.30 -2.19 12.68
C MET A 724 -28.80 -1.56 11.36
N GLU A 725 -29.45 -2.31 10.48
CA GLU A 725 -30.08 -1.75 9.28
C GLU A 725 -31.17 -0.72 9.63
N SER A 726 -31.96 -0.95 10.69
CA SER A 726 -32.94 0.01 11.15
C SER A 726 -32.30 1.27 11.70
N LEU A 727 -31.16 1.16 12.40
CA LEU A 727 -30.38 2.29 12.92
C LEU A 727 -29.85 3.16 11.77
N GLU A 728 -29.35 2.53 10.70
CA GLU A 728 -28.87 3.25 9.51
C GLU A 728 -30.00 4.07 8.83
N ARG A 729 -31.21 3.51 8.76
CA ARG A 729 -32.34 4.18 8.11
C ARG A 729 -32.98 5.24 8.99
N ASN A 730 -33.03 5.05 10.28
CA ASN A 730 -33.71 5.98 11.22
C ASN A 730 -33.17 5.87 12.65
N PRO A 731 -32.16 6.70 13.00
CA PRO A 731 -31.49 6.66 14.30
C PRO A 731 -32.34 7.13 15.49
N GLU A 732 -33.52 7.75 15.27
CA GLU A 732 -34.31 8.42 16.35
C GLU A 732 -35.31 7.49 17.05
N ARG A 733 -35.40 6.21 16.73
CA ARG A 733 -36.34 5.27 17.36
C ARG A 733 -35.89 4.90 18.78
N GLY A 734 -36.46 5.56 19.80
CA GLY A 734 -36.11 5.33 21.22
C GLY A 734 -36.23 3.88 21.73
N HIS A 735 -37.03 3.02 21.06
CA HIS A 735 -37.11 1.61 21.40
C HIS A 735 -35.91 0.75 20.92
N MET A 736 -35.06 1.28 20.03
CA MET A 736 -33.99 0.48 19.42
C MET A 736 -32.87 0.14 20.40
N LEU A 737 -32.49 1.10 21.25
CA LEU A 737 -31.47 0.85 22.28
C LEU A 737 -31.90 -0.24 23.25
N GLN A 738 -33.21 -0.24 23.62
CA GLN A 738 -33.79 -1.29 24.48
C GLN A 738 -33.78 -2.65 23.78
N GLN A 739 -34.09 -2.71 22.48
CA GLN A 739 -34.06 -3.95 21.70
C GLN A 739 -32.64 -4.47 21.53
N LEU A 740 -31.65 -3.61 21.31
CA LEU A 740 -30.24 -3.98 21.27
C LEU A 740 -29.78 -4.53 22.62
N GLN A 741 -30.11 -3.83 23.72
CA GLN A 741 -29.81 -4.31 25.07
C GLN A 741 -30.41 -5.68 25.33
N GLN A 742 -31.65 -5.92 24.89
CA GLN A 742 -32.29 -7.21 25.02
C GLN A 742 -31.56 -8.32 24.24
N VAL A 743 -31.13 -8.04 22.99
CA VAL A 743 -30.35 -9.01 22.19
C VAL A 743 -29.03 -9.35 22.87
N VAL A 744 -28.33 -8.36 23.44
CA VAL A 744 -27.08 -8.58 24.17
C VAL A 744 -27.33 -9.43 25.42
N THR A 745 -28.34 -9.07 26.21
CA THR A 745 -28.70 -9.83 27.42
C THR A 745 -29.08 -11.28 27.09
N GLU A 746 -29.93 -11.51 26.09
CA GLU A 746 -30.30 -12.86 25.63
C GLU A 746 -29.06 -13.66 25.15
N ALA A 747 -28.13 -13.00 24.46
CA ALA A 747 -26.89 -13.63 24.00
C ALA A 747 -26.00 -14.04 25.18
N GLU A 748 -25.84 -13.16 26.19
CA GLU A 748 -25.08 -13.45 27.41
C GLU A 748 -25.73 -14.59 28.21
N GLU A 749 -27.05 -14.55 28.43
CA GLU A 749 -27.79 -15.59 29.13
C GLU A 749 -27.69 -16.96 28.47
N LEU A 750 -27.72 -17.00 27.14
CA LEU A 750 -27.64 -18.25 26.37
C LEU A 750 -26.17 -18.65 26.02
N GLY A 751 -25.19 -17.81 26.37
CA GLY A 751 -23.77 -18.01 26.04
C GLY A 751 -23.52 -18.07 24.53
N CYS A 752 -24.25 -17.26 23.76
CA CYS A 752 -24.08 -17.08 22.34
C CYS A 752 -23.13 -15.89 22.05
N SER A 753 -22.14 -16.08 21.16
CA SER A 753 -21.31 -14.96 20.68
C SER A 753 -22.05 -14.17 19.61
N LEU A 754 -22.06 -12.84 19.75
CA LEU A 754 -22.54 -11.95 18.71
C LEU A 754 -21.41 -11.64 17.72
N GLN A 755 -21.71 -11.70 16.44
CA GLN A 755 -20.80 -11.31 15.35
C GLN A 755 -20.89 -9.79 15.18
N LEU A 756 -19.86 -9.10 15.64
CA LEU A 756 -19.87 -7.63 15.71
C LEU A 756 -19.18 -6.96 14.51
N GLU A 757 -18.59 -7.73 13.59
CA GLU A 757 -17.77 -7.19 12.49
C GLU A 757 -18.57 -6.23 11.61
N GLU A 758 -19.76 -6.64 11.13
CA GLU A 758 -20.62 -5.81 10.29
C GLU A 758 -21.22 -4.64 11.08
N ALA A 759 -21.65 -4.88 12.32
CA ALA A 759 -22.16 -3.84 13.21
C ALA A 759 -21.08 -2.78 13.49
N THR A 760 -19.85 -3.19 13.76
CA THR A 760 -18.70 -2.30 13.98
C THR A 760 -18.38 -1.49 12.71
N ALA A 761 -18.38 -2.11 11.54
CA ALA A 761 -18.15 -1.41 10.28
C ALA A 761 -19.23 -0.35 10.00
N SER A 762 -20.51 -0.69 10.25
CA SER A 762 -21.63 0.24 10.13
C SER A 762 -21.53 1.40 11.12
N LEU A 763 -21.24 1.13 12.39
CA LEU A 763 -21.06 2.17 13.41
C LEU A 763 -19.89 3.11 13.07
N ASN A 764 -18.76 2.58 12.64
CA ASN A 764 -17.62 3.40 12.20
C ASN A 764 -17.99 4.30 11.01
N ARG A 765 -18.79 3.81 10.05
CA ARG A 765 -19.27 4.61 8.92
C ARG A 765 -20.23 5.72 9.40
N LEU A 766 -21.20 5.37 10.24
CA LEU A 766 -22.20 6.33 10.75
C LEU A 766 -21.57 7.40 11.63
N LEU A 767 -20.64 7.05 12.52
CA LEU A 767 -19.89 7.99 13.34
C LEU A 767 -19.13 9.01 12.47
N ARG A 768 -18.40 8.51 11.46
CA ARG A 768 -17.66 9.36 10.52
C ARG A 768 -18.58 10.27 9.72
N GLN A 769 -19.73 9.77 9.27
CA GLN A 769 -20.70 10.56 8.53
C GLN A 769 -21.24 11.72 9.36
N GLN A 770 -21.61 11.49 10.62
CA GLN A 770 -22.12 12.57 11.49
C GLN A 770 -21.02 13.59 11.83
N LEU A 771 -19.82 13.14 12.13
CA LEU A 771 -18.67 14.03 12.32
C LEU A 771 -18.40 14.88 11.09
N TRP A 772 -18.50 14.29 9.89
CA TRP A 772 -18.37 15.04 8.64
C TRP A 772 -19.45 16.12 8.48
N HIS A 773 -20.71 15.83 8.81
CA HIS A 773 -21.80 16.80 8.79
C HIS A 773 -21.56 17.94 9.78
N ILE A 774 -21.06 17.64 10.97
CA ILE A 774 -20.71 18.65 11.97
C ILE A 774 -19.59 19.56 11.46
N LEU A 775 -18.55 18.98 10.86
CA LEU A 775 -17.39 19.69 10.31
C LEU A 775 -17.76 20.68 9.20
N HIS A 776 -18.72 20.31 8.35
CA HIS A 776 -19.09 21.09 7.16
C HIS A 776 -20.38 21.91 7.37
N ALA A 777 -20.93 21.93 8.59
CA ALA A 777 -22.09 22.77 8.93
C ALA A 777 -21.71 24.24 8.85
N ARG A 778 -22.44 24.99 8.02
CA ARG A 778 -22.25 26.45 7.88
C ARG A 778 -22.84 27.24 9.04
N GLU A 779 -23.82 26.68 9.75
CA GLU A 779 -24.54 27.29 10.87
C GLU A 779 -24.57 26.32 12.06
N LEU A 780 -24.39 26.84 13.25
CA LEU A 780 -24.38 26.06 14.50
C LEU A 780 -25.71 25.33 14.78
N ALA A 781 -26.84 25.89 14.36
CA ALA A 781 -28.12 25.21 14.48
C ALA A 781 -28.18 23.90 13.68
N ALA A 782 -27.41 23.80 12.59
CA ALA A 782 -27.33 22.60 11.75
C ALA A 782 -26.51 21.46 12.40
N THR A 783 -25.80 21.70 13.50
CA THR A 783 -25.00 20.66 14.21
C THR A 783 -25.81 19.93 15.28
N ALA A 784 -26.96 20.42 15.72
CA ALA A 784 -27.71 19.83 16.84
C ALA A 784 -28.18 18.40 16.54
N GLN A 785 -28.78 18.18 15.38
CA GLN A 785 -29.26 16.87 14.95
C GLN A 785 -28.09 15.84 14.77
N PRO A 786 -27.03 16.16 14.02
CA PRO A 786 -25.85 15.28 13.93
C PRO A 786 -25.23 14.92 15.29
N LEU A 787 -25.18 15.85 16.25
CA LEU A 787 -24.68 15.59 17.61
C LEU A 787 -25.56 14.58 18.37
N LEU A 788 -26.90 14.72 18.29
CA LEU A 788 -27.84 13.77 18.92
C LEU A 788 -27.72 12.37 18.30
N GLN A 789 -27.56 12.28 16.99
CA GLN A 789 -27.36 11.00 16.30
C GLN A 789 -26.03 10.37 16.69
N LEU A 790 -24.96 11.14 16.76
CA LEU A 790 -23.64 10.69 17.16
C LEU A 790 -23.67 10.13 18.60
N ASP A 791 -24.37 10.80 19.52
CA ASP A 791 -24.59 10.32 20.90
C ASP A 791 -25.35 8.99 20.93
N CYS A 792 -26.37 8.84 20.10
CA CYS A 792 -27.09 7.58 19.94
C CYS A 792 -26.17 6.46 19.46
N TYR A 793 -25.31 6.69 18.45
CA TYR A 793 -24.38 5.68 17.96
C TYR A 793 -23.33 5.29 19.00
N LEU A 794 -22.83 6.24 19.78
CA LEU A 794 -21.91 5.94 20.88
C LEU A 794 -22.57 5.11 21.99
N ASN A 795 -23.87 5.32 22.28
CA ASN A 795 -24.61 4.47 23.18
C ASN A 795 -24.76 3.03 22.65
N VAL A 796 -24.97 2.87 21.32
CA VAL A 796 -24.97 1.52 20.69
C VAL A 796 -23.61 0.86 20.82
N VAL A 797 -22.52 1.59 20.61
CA VAL A 797 -21.14 1.10 20.82
C VAL A 797 -20.94 0.58 22.24
N GLU A 798 -21.40 1.31 23.27
CA GLU A 798 -21.29 0.90 24.66
C GLU A 798 -22.12 -0.36 24.96
N ILE A 799 -23.38 -0.41 24.46
CA ILE A 799 -24.24 -1.57 24.61
C ILE A 799 -23.64 -2.84 24.00
N LEU A 800 -23.14 -2.74 22.77
CA LEU A 800 -22.55 -3.85 22.03
C LEU A 800 -21.12 -4.15 22.46
N ARG A 801 -20.47 -3.27 23.19
CA ARG A 801 -19.01 -3.30 23.44
C ARG A 801 -18.24 -3.45 22.13
N ALA A 802 -18.73 -2.77 21.07
CA ALA A 802 -18.19 -2.91 19.73
C ALA A 802 -16.78 -2.28 19.67
N PRO A 803 -15.79 -2.98 19.09
CA PRO A 803 -14.44 -2.45 18.94
C PRO A 803 -14.38 -1.44 17.80
N ILE A 804 -14.93 -0.22 18.02
CA ILE A 804 -14.90 0.84 17.02
C ILE A 804 -13.49 1.40 16.84
N ASP A 805 -13.22 1.85 15.62
CA ASP A 805 -12.05 2.68 15.33
C ASP A 805 -12.32 4.13 15.75
N VAL A 806 -11.98 4.44 17.00
CA VAL A 806 -12.08 5.81 17.54
C VAL A 806 -11.05 6.76 16.94
N ASP A 807 -9.99 6.25 16.36
CA ASP A 807 -8.85 7.01 15.85
C ASP A 807 -9.31 7.99 14.78
N ARG A 808 -10.07 7.49 13.80
CA ARG A 808 -10.62 8.34 12.75
C ARG A 808 -11.59 9.40 13.28
N ALA A 809 -12.40 9.03 14.25
CA ALA A 809 -13.33 9.97 14.89
C ALA A 809 -12.58 11.07 15.66
N GLN A 810 -11.48 10.74 16.36
CA GLN A 810 -10.63 11.71 17.04
C GLN A 810 -9.97 12.69 16.08
N GLU A 811 -9.43 12.17 14.95
CA GLU A 811 -8.82 13.01 13.90
C GLU A 811 -9.80 14.04 13.36
N MET A 812 -11.01 13.61 12.99
CA MET A 812 -12.06 14.46 12.46
C MET A 812 -12.57 15.44 13.53
N TYR A 813 -12.75 14.97 14.77
CA TYR A 813 -13.19 15.82 15.88
C TYR A 813 -12.19 16.94 16.17
N LEU A 814 -10.89 16.64 16.27
CA LEU A 814 -9.86 17.66 16.53
C LEU A 814 -9.72 18.65 15.36
N ALA A 815 -9.87 18.19 14.12
CA ALA A 815 -9.94 19.08 12.97
C ALA A 815 -11.15 20.05 13.05
N CYS A 816 -12.31 19.53 13.46
CA CYS A 816 -13.52 20.33 13.69
C CYS A 816 -13.32 21.37 14.80
N LEU A 817 -12.82 20.92 15.94
CA LEU A 817 -12.62 21.78 17.10
C LEU A 817 -11.63 22.92 16.78
N SER A 818 -10.55 22.65 16.04
CA SER A 818 -9.57 23.66 15.61
C SER A 818 -10.19 24.73 14.68
N GLN A 819 -11.02 24.33 13.72
CA GLN A 819 -11.70 25.26 12.82
C GLN A 819 -12.69 26.16 13.56
N HIS A 820 -13.47 25.60 14.50
CA HIS A 820 -14.42 26.36 15.29
C HIS A 820 -13.74 27.26 16.32
N ALA A 821 -12.62 26.86 16.93
CA ALA A 821 -11.85 27.71 17.82
C ALA A 821 -11.29 28.94 17.08
N VAL A 822 -10.74 28.75 15.87
CA VAL A 822 -10.26 29.85 15.03
C VAL A 822 -11.42 30.78 14.62
N ALA A 823 -12.57 30.24 14.23
CA ALA A 823 -13.73 31.04 13.86
C ALA A 823 -14.29 31.86 15.06
N ALA A 824 -14.33 31.28 16.27
CA ALA A 824 -14.76 31.95 17.49
C ALA A 824 -13.83 33.09 17.90
N THR A 825 -12.53 32.96 17.75
CA THR A 825 -11.55 34.03 18.01
C THR A 825 -11.69 35.20 17.02
N GLN A 826 -12.08 34.92 15.76
CA GLN A 826 -12.25 35.95 14.72
C GLN A 826 -13.60 36.68 14.78
N THR A 827 -14.68 36.03 15.20
CA THR A 827 -16.05 36.57 15.13
C THR A 827 -16.67 36.93 16.48
N GLY A 828 -16.06 36.57 17.59
CA GLY A 828 -16.59 36.79 18.94
C GLY A 828 -17.89 35.99 19.23
N ALA A 829 -18.27 35.05 18.38
CA ALA A 829 -19.47 34.24 18.54
C ALA A 829 -19.26 33.11 19.55
N SER A 830 -20.14 33.05 20.57
CA SER A 830 -20.14 31.89 21.49
C SER A 830 -20.71 30.66 20.80
N VAL A 831 -19.86 29.72 20.51
CA VAL A 831 -20.24 28.40 20.01
C VAL A 831 -20.97 27.64 21.11
N PRO A 832 -21.99 26.81 20.88
CA PRO A 832 -22.45 25.82 21.86
C PRO A 832 -21.38 24.74 22.02
N LEU A 833 -20.29 25.15 22.70
CA LEU A 833 -19.17 24.31 23.00
C LEU A 833 -19.55 23.10 23.88
N SER A 834 -20.60 23.22 24.70
CA SER A 834 -20.93 22.18 25.68
C SER A 834 -21.21 20.80 25.07
N GLY A 835 -21.91 20.72 23.93
CA GLY A 835 -22.14 19.45 23.25
C GLY A 835 -20.88 18.85 22.59
N LEU A 836 -20.05 19.70 21.98
CA LEU A 836 -18.76 19.29 21.42
C LEU A 836 -17.80 18.88 22.52
N LEU A 837 -17.75 19.60 23.67
CA LEU A 837 -16.88 19.23 24.79
C LEU A 837 -17.29 17.88 25.40
N ALA A 838 -18.58 17.62 25.59
CA ALA A 838 -19.08 16.34 26.07
C ALA A 838 -18.71 15.19 25.13
N LEU A 839 -18.83 15.42 23.82
CA LEU A 839 -18.45 14.45 22.80
C LEU A 839 -16.95 14.14 22.80
N GLY A 840 -16.09 15.16 22.93
CA GLY A 840 -14.64 14.97 22.99
C GLY A 840 -14.22 14.05 24.12
N ASN A 841 -14.82 14.20 25.30
CA ASN A 841 -14.58 13.30 26.44
C ASN A 841 -14.98 11.85 26.15
N ARG A 842 -16.09 11.61 25.44
CA ARG A 842 -16.52 10.26 25.00
C ARG A 842 -15.59 9.67 23.93
N LEU A 843 -14.91 10.51 23.17
CA LEU A 843 -13.89 10.11 22.20
C LEU A 843 -12.48 10.01 22.84
N HIS A 844 -12.37 10.02 24.16
CA HIS A 844 -11.10 9.98 24.90
C HIS A 844 -10.12 11.10 24.53
N ILE A 845 -10.64 12.33 24.35
CA ILE A 845 -9.85 13.53 24.05
C ILE A 845 -9.88 14.45 25.28
N ASN A 846 -8.71 14.92 25.72
CA ASN A 846 -8.58 15.97 26.73
C ASN A 846 -8.80 17.35 26.08
N VAL A 847 -10.06 17.72 25.92
CA VAL A 847 -10.46 18.91 25.17
C VAL A 847 -9.92 20.19 25.78
N ASN A 848 -9.85 20.29 27.12
CA ASN A 848 -9.34 21.48 27.81
C ASN A 848 -7.86 21.73 27.45
N THR A 849 -7.03 20.71 27.54
CA THR A 849 -5.61 20.81 27.16
C THR A 849 -5.43 21.13 25.69
N CYS A 850 -6.27 20.57 24.80
CA CYS A 850 -6.24 20.91 23.40
C CYS A 850 -6.56 22.39 23.14
N LEU A 851 -7.58 22.94 23.79
CA LEU A 851 -7.97 24.34 23.66
C LEU A 851 -6.90 25.30 24.21
N GLU A 852 -6.33 25.03 25.39
CA GLU A 852 -5.26 25.84 26.00
C GLU A 852 -4.05 25.94 25.06
N ARG A 853 -3.65 24.85 24.45
CA ARG A 853 -2.52 24.82 23.50
C ARG A 853 -2.78 25.65 22.24
N TRP A 854 -4.00 25.56 21.68
CA TRP A 854 -4.33 26.35 20.50
C TRP A 854 -4.39 27.84 20.78
N VAL A 855 -4.91 28.24 21.96
CA VAL A 855 -4.85 29.65 22.38
C VAL A 855 -3.39 30.13 22.46
N GLN A 856 -2.49 29.31 22.99
CA GLN A 856 -1.04 29.63 23.06
C GLN A 856 -0.35 29.68 21.68
N GLN A 857 -0.83 28.95 20.69
CA GLN A 857 -0.28 28.97 19.32
C GLN A 857 -0.77 30.13 18.46
N VAL A 858 -1.92 30.69 18.81
CA VAL A 858 -2.55 31.81 18.08
C VAL A 858 -2.21 33.18 18.72
N SER A 859 -1.82 33.21 20.01
CA SER A 859 -1.27 34.37 20.70
C SER A 859 0.24 34.52 20.38
#